data_bf907ca51b25e261d69781caa581022b
#
_entry.id   bf907ca51b25e261d69781caa581022b
#
_cell.length_a   1.000
_cell.length_b   1.000
_cell.length_c   1.000
_cell.angle_alpha   90.00
_cell.angle_beta   90.00
_cell.angle_gamma   90.00
#
_symmetry.space_group_name_H-M   'P 1'
#
loop_
_entity.id
_entity.type
_entity.pdbx_description
1 polymer ?
#
loop_
_entity_poly.entity_id
_entity_poly.type
_entity_poly.pdbx_seq_one_letter_code
_entity_poly.pdbx_strand_id
1 'polypeptide(L)'
;MVKRKFISILTAIATSVTAVSLLPFIPSETYAADVVYNDFEQSYGGWYGNADNVTLTAEDGAGYNGTRGMKVTGRNSSDDGASSSKGLYLSGGTEYDYNVMVYSDSAEEFNVSLMYIDEETEKKTTVELVSENVKAGSWTKLSAEFEAPSGTYEYLLTITTDSTCDFAFDDVRITTEKPENIVYAADSKGLKDAFASYFRVGNTLNNETVKNSSLMGMFIREYNSATCGNQMKPDYMMIQSESRNNNVSISLKSCAAIMDFCVQNNIGMRGHTLVWHSQTPSWFFKKDFKSDGAWVDKNTMDIRLDNYIKNVFSEIKTQYPTLDLYAYDVCNECIANSQDLIDNNKGIRKAGDHKVENGSSAWVQIYGDNSYVEKAFTIARKYAPEGCELYYNDYNEYWDGKRDRIYDLCKPLYEKGVLDGIGMQSHVSANATGFGGTDSYIKAMKKFLSIGCDVQITELDVSIENGKYTLQNQADKYKAIFKAAMDWNRSPQSKGRITAVCMWGLYDTLSWIGAEDKPLLFDDNVKPKPAYEAVINLVPQSEWGEGITPPADIEPDSNGWYFNSVFEESTDGWEARGGANILQSGRKAYEGEESLLVENRTSSWHGAAYTLDSRAFKPGKTYSFSVNTTYLDGDDSDKFYLKLQYTNGDGDTKYATIAEATADKGQWVQLANTEYKLPDEASDMKIYVETAATTNNFYIDDAVGAVGGTVIKGAVKVEKYTSGDIDNNGYIDAFDMIFARRGLINGFSSDREKNAADVNGNGKYEINDAVLLQQYILGKIKKFK
;
A
#
# COMPACT_ATOMS: atom_id res chain seq x y z
N MET A 1 -12.09 62.80 36.52
CA MET A 1 -10.85 63.50 36.88
C MET A 1 -9.65 62.83 36.24
N VAL A 2 -8.97 63.62 35.50
CA VAL A 2 -7.57 63.64 35.05
C VAL A 2 -7.23 62.73 33.87
N LYS A 3 -7.14 63.42 32.75
CA LYS A 3 -6.40 63.18 31.52
C LYS A 3 -4.89 62.96 31.78
N ARG A 4 -4.25 62.18 30.94
CA ARG A 4 -2.98 62.61 30.33
C ARG A 4 -2.70 61.89 29.00
N LYS A 5 -2.52 62.72 27.97
CA LYS A 5 -1.93 62.47 26.65
C LYS A 5 -0.45 62.16 26.77
N PHE A 6 0.11 61.36 25.86
CA PHE A 6 1.41 61.67 25.29
C PHE A 6 1.47 61.31 23.78
N ILE A 7 2.20 62.11 23.10
CA ILE A 7 2.26 62.42 21.66
C ILE A 7 3.40 61.59 21.02
N SER A 8 3.12 61.09 19.80
CA SER A 8 3.96 60.93 18.60
C SER A 8 5.47 60.79 18.64
N ILE A 9 6.03 59.81 17.90
CA ILE A 9 7.08 60.06 16.91
C ILE A 9 6.83 59.12 15.71
N LEU A 10 6.65 59.73 14.50
CA LEU A 10 6.69 59.09 13.19
C LEU A 10 8.14 58.71 12.87
N THR A 11 8.34 57.51 12.35
CA THR A 11 9.41 57.22 11.39
C THR A 11 8.85 56.40 10.26
N ALA A 12 8.85 56.98 9.06
CA ALA A 12 8.41 56.39 7.83
C ALA A 12 9.44 55.36 7.35
N ILE A 13 8.98 54.13 7.14
CA ILE A 13 9.65 53.18 6.26
C ILE A 13 8.64 52.82 5.16
N ALA A 14 8.97 53.26 3.95
CA ALA A 14 8.24 52.87 2.75
C ALA A 14 8.48 51.41 2.43
N THR A 15 7.46 50.56 2.56
CA THR A 15 7.42 49.26 1.95
C THR A 15 6.26 49.25 0.96
N SER A 16 6.58 48.90 -0.26
CA SER A 16 5.68 48.70 -1.39
C SER A 16 4.59 47.71 -1.03
N VAL A 17 3.37 48.20 -0.89
CA VAL A 17 2.16 47.38 -0.81
C VAL A 17 1.77 47.01 -2.23
N THR A 18 2.04 45.77 -2.63
CA THR A 18 1.34 45.13 -3.75
C THR A 18 -0.12 44.96 -3.34
N ALA A 19 -1.00 45.62 -4.05
CA ALA A 19 -2.44 45.53 -3.87
C ALA A 19 -2.88 44.09 -4.21
N VAL A 20 -3.16 43.28 -3.19
CA VAL A 20 -4.00 42.09 -3.33
C VAL A 20 -5.42 42.62 -3.54
N SER A 21 -5.95 42.47 -4.75
CA SER A 21 -7.35 42.70 -5.04
C SER A 21 -8.18 41.71 -4.20
N LEU A 22 -8.76 42.23 -3.12
CA LEU A 22 -9.85 41.56 -2.42
C LEU A 22 -11.03 41.48 -3.42
N LEU A 23 -11.24 40.31 -4.00
CA LEU A 23 -12.52 39.99 -4.62
C LEU A 23 -13.59 40.12 -3.54
N PRO A 24 -14.77 40.71 -3.88
CA PRO A 24 -15.86 40.83 -2.93
C PRO A 24 -16.26 39.45 -2.43
N PHE A 25 -16.36 39.29 -1.11
CA PHE A 25 -16.97 38.16 -0.48
C PHE A 25 -18.42 38.05 -0.94
N ILE A 26 -18.70 37.17 -1.89
CA ILE A 26 -20.06 36.76 -2.21
C ILE A 26 -20.39 35.71 -1.14
N PRO A 27 -21.44 35.91 -0.31
CA PRO A 27 -21.91 34.87 0.56
C PRO A 27 -22.23 33.65 -0.32
N SER A 28 -21.50 32.58 -0.24
CA SER A 28 -21.84 31.32 -0.91
C SER A 28 -23.15 30.85 -0.27
N GLU A 29 -24.21 30.77 -1.05
CA GLU A 29 -25.35 29.95 -0.69
C GLU A 29 -24.78 28.55 -0.38
N THR A 30 -25.15 27.98 0.76
CA THR A 30 -24.82 26.60 1.12
C THR A 30 -25.63 25.70 0.20
N TYR A 31 -25.04 25.29 -0.91
CA TYR A 31 -25.63 24.25 -1.75
C TYR A 31 -25.26 22.90 -1.15
N ALA A 32 -26.26 22.04 -0.98
CA ALA A 32 -26.07 20.66 -0.62
C ALA A 32 -25.14 19.97 -1.61
N ALA A 33 -24.26 19.10 -1.16
CA ALA A 33 -23.37 18.33 -2.03
C ALA A 33 -24.15 17.16 -2.63
N ASP A 34 -24.19 17.02 -3.94
CA ASP A 34 -24.75 15.85 -4.59
C ASP A 34 -23.87 14.62 -4.30
N VAL A 35 -24.44 13.62 -3.65
CA VAL A 35 -23.84 12.30 -3.43
C VAL A 35 -24.17 11.36 -4.59
N VAL A 36 -25.38 11.51 -5.15
CA VAL A 36 -25.85 10.80 -6.34
C VAL A 36 -26.56 11.81 -7.24
N TYR A 37 -26.22 11.78 -8.50
CA TYR A 37 -26.97 12.51 -9.54
C TYR A 37 -27.02 11.68 -10.83
N ASN A 38 -28.23 11.32 -11.23
CA ASN A 38 -28.49 10.62 -12.49
C ASN A 38 -29.49 11.44 -13.32
N ASP A 39 -28.98 12.14 -14.32
CA ASP A 39 -29.74 12.91 -15.30
C ASP A 39 -30.04 12.11 -16.58
N PHE A 40 -29.57 10.88 -16.67
CA PHE A 40 -29.73 9.94 -17.77
C PHE A 40 -29.32 10.43 -19.16
N GLU A 41 -28.80 11.64 -19.28
CA GLU A 41 -28.36 12.21 -20.56
C GLU A 41 -27.29 11.35 -21.25
N GLN A 42 -26.53 10.60 -20.47
CA GLN A 42 -25.31 9.95 -20.88
C GLN A 42 -25.32 8.43 -20.67
N SER A 43 -26.02 7.95 -19.63
CA SER A 43 -26.01 6.53 -19.24
C SER A 43 -27.28 6.17 -18.49
N TYR A 44 -27.44 4.89 -18.20
CA TYR A 44 -28.51 4.38 -17.31
C TYR A 44 -28.25 4.66 -15.83
N GLY A 45 -27.13 5.29 -15.45
CA GLY A 45 -26.77 5.58 -14.07
C GLY A 45 -26.76 4.35 -13.15
N GLY A 46 -26.62 3.16 -13.70
CA GLY A 46 -26.70 1.90 -12.94
C GLY A 46 -28.13 1.43 -12.63
N TRP A 47 -29.16 2.04 -13.22
CA TRP A 47 -30.56 1.63 -13.03
C TRP A 47 -30.93 0.42 -13.90
N TYR A 48 -31.77 -0.46 -13.38
CA TYR A 48 -32.26 -1.67 -14.06
C TYR A 48 -33.71 -1.99 -13.68
N GLY A 49 -34.40 -2.81 -14.49
CA GLY A 49 -35.73 -3.33 -14.14
C GLY A 49 -35.61 -4.35 -12.99
N ASN A 50 -36.40 -4.16 -11.94
CA ASN A 50 -36.33 -4.99 -10.75
C ASN A 50 -37.00 -6.38 -10.91
N ALA A 51 -37.60 -6.65 -12.08
CA ALA A 51 -38.17 -7.94 -12.49
C ALA A 51 -37.77 -8.27 -13.93
N ASP A 52 -37.79 -9.58 -14.28
CA ASP A 52 -37.34 -10.07 -15.57
C ASP A 52 -38.15 -9.53 -16.79
N ASN A 53 -39.37 -9.12 -16.54
CA ASN A 53 -40.30 -8.56 -17.55
C ASN A 53 -40.15 -7.03 -17.67
N VAL A 54 -39.49 -6.35 -16.74
CA VAL A 54 -39.36 -4.89 -16.76
C VAL A 54 -38.21 -4.48 -17.65
N THR A 55 -38.50 -3.58 -18.57
CA THR A 55 -37.52 -3.02 -19.50
C THR A 55 -37.32 -1.54 -19.18
N LEU A 56 -36.07 -1.12 -18.95
CA LEU A 56 -35.66 0.27 -18.88
C LEU A 56 -35.04 0.70 -20.20
N THR A 57 -35.45 1.88 -20.69
CA THR A 57 -34.91 2.47 -21.92
C THR A 57 -34.64 3.95 -21.66
N ALA A 58 -33.43 4.41 -21.94
CA ALA A 58 -33.15 5.85 -21.94
C ALA A 58 -33.49 6.41 -23.33
N GLU A 59 -34.48 7.29 -23.41
CA GLU A 59 -34.99 7.83 -24.68
C GLU A 59 -34.83 9.36 -24.73
N ASP A 60 -34.35 9.87 -25.88
CA ASP A 60 -34.25 11.31 -26.13
C ASP A 60 -35.65 11.93 -26.21
N GLY A 61 -35.87 13.03 -25.50
CA GLY A 61 -37.16 13.69 -25.42
C GLY A 61 -38.15 13.07 -24.44
N ALA A 62 -37.80 11.96 -23.81
CA ALA A 62 -38.61 11.27 -22.76
C ALA A 62 -38.29 11.75 -21.35
N GLY A 63 -37.31 12.65 -21.16
CA GLY A 63 -36.90 13.18 -19.89
C GLY A 63 -37.58 14.47 -19.50
N TYR A 64 -37.31 14.97 -18.30
CA TYR A 64 -37.81 16.24 -17.79
C TYR A 64 -37.28 17.40 -18.63
N ASN A 65 -38.17 18.36 -18.96
CA ASN A 65 -37.87 19.46 -19.90
C ASN A 65 -37.46 19.06 -21.32
N GLY A 66 -37.79 17.85 -21.76
CA GLY A 66 -37.50 17.38 -23.12
C GLY A 66 -36.08 16.89 -23.31
N THR A 67 -35.39 16.62 -22.21
CA THR A 67 -34.08 15.96 -22.13
C THR A 67 -34.22 14.46 -22.36
N ARG A 68 -33.14 13.70 -22.20
CA ARG A 68 -33.18 12.25 -22.18
C ARG A 68 -33.56 11.77 -20.77
N GLY A 69 -34.47 10.81 -20.68
CA GLY A 69 -34.94 10.25 -19.41
C GLY A 69 -35.17 8.75 -19.49
N MET A 70 -35.32 8.13 -18.34
CA MET A 70 -35.56 6.70 -18.21
C MET A 70 -37.03 6.37 -18.31
N LYS A 71 -37.37 5.46 -19.25
CA LYS A 71 -38.71 4.90 -19.42
C LYS A 71 -38.77 3.48 -18.92
N VAL A 72 -39.79 3.18 -18.13
CA VAL A 72 -40.03 1.87 -17.50
C VAL A 72 -41.26 1.25 -18.15
N THR A 73 -41.10 0.08 -18.76
CA THR A 73 -42.17 -0.62 -19.47
C THR A 73 -42.18 -2.10 -19.14
N GLY A 74 -43.24 -2.82 -19.55
CA GLY A 74 -43.37 -4.27 -19.42
C GLY A 74 -43.69 -4.74 -18.01
N ARG A 75 -44.23 -3.89 -17.17
CA ARG A 75 -44.64 -4.20 -15.81
C ARG A 75 -45.86 -5.09 -15.71
N ASN A 76 -45.82 -6.16 -14.90
CA ASN A 76 -46.90 -7.13 -14.69
C ASN A 76 -47.49 -7.08 -13.26
N SER A 77 -46.82 -6.39 -12.35
CA SER A 77 -47.19 -6.20 -10.95
C SER A 77 -46.93 -4.76 -10.53
N SER A 78 -47.62 -4.26 -9.50
CA SER A 78 -47.32 -2.97 -8.83
C SER A 78 -45.90 -2.94 -8.25
N ASP A 79 -45.37 -4.07 -7.86
CA ASP A 79 -43.99 -4.19 -7.32
C ASP A 79 -42.90 -4.12 -8.42
N ASP A 80 -43.30 -4.29 -9.70
CA ASP A 80 -42.39 -4.15 -10.81
C ASP A 80 -42.05 -2.69 -11.06
N GLY A 81 -40.75 -2.37 -11.28
CA GLY A 81 -40.35 -0.99 -11.50
C GLY A 81 -38.87 -0.86 -11.80
N ALA A 82 -38.29 0.29 -11.48
CA ALA A 82 -36.89 0.56 -11.64
C ALA A 82 -36.15 0.47 -10.30
N SER A 83 -34.99 -0.18 -10.28
CA SER A 83 -34.10 -0.19 -9.13
C SER A 83 -32.73 0.34 -9.48
N SER A 84 -32.09 1.06 -8.54
CA SER A 84 -30.68 1.42 -8.67
C SER A 84 -29.82 0.19 -8.54
N SER A 85 -28.65 0.19 -9.17
CA SER A 85 -27.67 -0.87 -9.00
C SER A 85 -27.01 -0.79 -7.62
N LYS A 86 -26.30 -1.86 -7.25
CA LYS A 86 -25.33 -1.85 -6.17
C LYS A 86 -24.25 -0.80 -6.47
N GLY A 87 -24.12 0.20 -5.68
CA GLY A 87 -23.19 1.31 -5.90
C GLY A 87 -23.78 2.62 -5.42
N LEU A 88 -24.93 2.53 -4.76
CA LEU A 88 -25.44 3.61 -3.96
C LEU A 88 -24.61 3.64 -2.66
N TYR A 89 -23.64 4.54 -2.60
CA TYR A 89 -22.76 4.72 -1.44
C TYR A 89 -23.35 5.80 -0.53
N LEU A 90 -23.93 5.38 0.59
CA LEU A 90 -24.45 6.27 1.63
C LEU A 90 -23.74 5.96 2.95
N SER A 91 -23.46 7.00 3.71
CA SER A 91 -22.91 6.86 5.06
C SER A 91 -24.03 6.63 6.06
N GLY A 92 -24.01 5.52 6.79
CA GLY A 92 -24.98 5.24 7.84
C GLY A 92 -25.00 6.32 8.92
N GLY A 93 -26.18 6.67 9.42
CA GLY A 93 -26.36 7.75 10.40
C GLY A 93 -26.26 9.16 9.82
N THR A 94 -26.17 9.31 8.50
CA THR A 94 -26.12 10.60 7.80
C THR A 94 -27.49 10.95 7.22
N GLU A 95 -27.90 12.21 7.37
CA GLU A 95 -29.12 12.76 6.78
C GLU A 95 -28.90 13.13 5.31
N TYR A 96 -29.84 12.73 4.48
CA TYR A 96 -29.84 12.96 3.04
C TYR A 96 -31.17 13.52 2.56
N ASP A 97 -31.11 14.40 1.57
CA ASP A 97 -32.25 14.82 0.77
C ASP A 97 -32.31 14.00 -0.52
N TYR A 98 -33.43 13.34 -0.78
CA TYR A 98 -33.73 12.62 -2.01
C TYR A 98 -34.68 13.42 -2.90
N ASN A 99 -34.42 13.44 -4.21
CA ASN A 99 -35.29 14.02 -5.21
C ASN A 99 -35.29 13.17 -6.49
N VAL A 100 -36.45 13.09 -7.15
CA VAL A 100 -36.60 12.52 -8.49
C VAL A 100 -37.74 13.20 -9.24
N MET A 101 -37.61 13.37 -10.54
CA MET A 101 -38.70 13.73 -11.43
C MET A 101 -39.38 12.47 -11.96
N VAL A 102 -40.71 12.36 -11.87
CA VAL A 102 -41.47 11.23 -12.37
C VAL A 102 -42.59 11.67 -13.27
N TYR A 103 -42.98 10.79 -14.25
CA TYR A 103 -44.04 11.08 -15.23
C TYR A 103 -44.81 9.80 -15.53
N SER A 104 -46.13 9.94 -15.69
CA SER A 104 -47.00 8.89 -16.24
C SER A 104 -48.10 9.50 -17.11
N ASP A 105 -48.54 8.77 -18.14
CA ASP A 105 -49.70 9.13 -18.98
C ASP A 105 -51.04 9.01 -18.26
N SER A 106 -51.07 8.28 -17.14
CA SER A 106 -52.22 8.13 -16.25
C SER A 106 -51.96 8.75 -14.88
N ALA A 107 -53.02 9.04 -14.14
CA ALA A 107 -52.84 9.44 -12.73
C ALA A 107 -52.51 8.24 -11.89
N GLU A 108 -51.38 8.25 -11.22
CA GLU A 108 -50.81 7.11 -10.48
C GLU A 108 -50.28 7.56 -9.14
N GLU A 109 -50.31 6.65 -8.16
CA GLU A 109 -49.54 6.80 -6.93
C GLU A 109 -48.15 6.24 -7.13
N PHE A 110 -47.11 7.08 -7.05
CA PHE A 110 -45.72 6.68 -7.15
C PHE A 110 -45.16 6.38 -5.78
N ASN A 111 -44.43 5.27 -5.68
CA ASN A 111 -43.75 4.81 -4.49
C ASN A 111 -42.24 4.79 -4.70
N VAL A 112 -41.50 5.46 -3.84
CA VAL A 112 -40.03 5.37 -3.80
C VAL A 112 -39.64 4.71 -2.49
N SER A 113 -38.87 3.65 -2.59
CA SER A 113 -38.40 2.89 -1.42
C SER A 113 -36.89 2.77 -1.41
N LEU A 114 -36.30 2.81 -0.21
CA LEU A 114 -34.92 2.46 0.06
C LEU A 114 -34.89 1.04 0.64
N MET A 115 -34.29 0.12 -0.08
CA MET A 115 -33.94 -1.19 0.44
C MET A 115 -32.51 -1.18 0.92
N TYR A 116 -32.24 -1.74 2.09
CA TYR A 116 -30.89 -1.92 2.60
C TYR A 116 -30.70 -3.30 3.21
N ILE A 117 -29.45 -3.74 3.27
CA ILE A 117 -29.04 -5.03 3.83
C ILE A 117 -28.26 -4.74 5.10
N ASP A 118 -28.77 -5.28 6.22
CA ASP A 118 -28.14 -5.19 7.52
C ASP A 118 -26.87 -6.05 7.57
N GLU A 119 -25.75 -5.48 7.99
CA GLU A 119 -24.44 -6.13 7.95
C GLU A 119 -24.32 -7.32 8.91
N GLU A 120 -24.99 -7.26 10.09
CA GLU A 120 -24.88 -8.32 11.09
C GLU A 120 -25.80 -9.49 10.77
N THR A 121 -27.01 -9.20 10.28
CA THR A 121 -28.07 -10.20 10.13
C THR A 121 -28.31 -10.64 8.69
N GLU A 122 -27.67 -9.99 7.72
CA GLU A 122 -27.92 -10.14 6.27
C GLU A 122 -29.40 -9.96 5.89
N LYS A 123 -30.17 -9.33 6.77
CA LYS A 123 -31.60 -9.12 6.60
C LYS A 123 -31.85 -7.94 5.68
N LYS A 124 -32.65 -8.16 4.63
CA LYS A 124 -33.17 -7.09 3.80
C LYS A 124 -34.31 -6.38 4.52
N THR A 125 -34.26 -5.06 4.52
CA THR A 125 -35.31 -4.19 5.01
C THR A 125 -35.62 -3.16 3.95
N THR A 126 -36.90 -2.89 3.70
CA THR A 126 -37.37 -1.86 2.77
C THR A 126 -38.10 -0.79 3.58
N VAL A 127 -37.71 0.45 3.37
CA VAL A 127 -38.35 1.63 3.96
C VAL A 127 -38.92 2.46 2.82
N GLU A 128 -40.19 2.83 2.91
CA GLU A 128 -40.83 3.76 2.00
C GLU A 128 -40.31 5.18 2.28
N LEU A 129 -39.74 5.83 1.28
CA LEU A 129 -39.28 7.22 1.36
C LEU A 129 -40.39 8.20 0.94
N VAL A 130 -41.11 7.88 -0.15
CA VAL A 130 -42.16 8.72 -0.72
C VAL A 130 -43.29 7.83 -1.22
N SER A 131 -44.53 8.22 -0.93
CA SER A 131 -45.74 7.75 -1.62
C SER A 131 -46.58 8.99 -1.97
N GLU A 132 -46.73 9.28 -3.28
CA GLU A 132 -47.41 10.51 -3.72
C GLU A 132 -48.17 10.30 -5.04
N ASN A 133 -49.40 10.87 -5.07
CA ASN A 133 -50.26 10.86 -6.26
C ASN A 133 -49.77 11.86 -7.33
N VAL A 134 -49.38 11.37 -8.48
CA VAL A 134 -48.88 12.09 -9.63
C VAL A 134 -50.01 12.28 -10.66
N LYS A 135 -50.17 13.51 -11.21
CA LYS A 135 -51.16 13.80 -12.22
C LYS A 135 -50.76 13.27 -13.58
N ALA A 136 -51.73 12.70 -14.33
CA ALA A 136 -51.53 12.28 -15.69
C ALA A 136 -50.91 13.34 -16.58
N GLY A 137 -49.95 13.01 -17.39
CA GLY A 137 -49.34 13.82 -18.41
C GLY A 137 -48.49 15.01 -17.90
N SER A 138 -48.02 14.94 -16.66
CA SER A 138 -47.21 16.00 -16.03
C SER A 138 -46.03 15.46 -15.26
N TRP A 139 -44.85 16.01 -15.51
CA TRP A 139 -43.69 15.75 -14.66
C TRP A 139 -43.93 16.28 -13.24
N THR A 140 -43.68 15.43 -12.25
CA THR A 140 -43.85 15.78 -10.82
C THR A 140 -42.55 15.48 -10.10
N LYS A 141 -42.11 16.38 -9.24
CA LYS A 141 -40.96 16.18 -8.35
C LYS A 141 -41.42 15.44 -7.11
N LEU A 142 -40.83 14.29 -6.83
CA LEU A 142 -40.95 13.62 -5.54
C LEU A 142 -39.73 13.96 -4.71
N SER A 143 -39.91 14.14 -3.40
CA SER A 143 -38.84 14.54 -2.48
C SER A 143 -39.01 13.86 -1.13
N ALA A 144 -37.91 13.48 -0.50
CA ALA A 144 -37.88 12.95 0.87
C ALA A 144 -36.59 13.36 1.57
N GLU A 145 -36.67 13.55 2.87
CA GLU A 145 -35.51 13.58 3.78
C GLU A 145 -35.42 12.23 4.46
N PHE A 146 -34.23 11.65 4.54
CA PHE A 146 -34.03 10.38 5.23
C PHE A 146 -32.65 10.28 5.86
N GLU A 147 -32.54 9.54 6.95
CA GLU A 147 -31.28 9.13 7.55
C GLU A 147 -30.92 7.73 7.03
N ALA A 148 -29.72 7.57 6.46
CA ALA A 148 -29.26 6.26 6.04
C ALA A 148 -29.03 5.35 7.25
N PRO A 149 -29.61 4.12 7.29
CA PRO A 149 -29.44 3.23 8.44
C PRO A 149 -27.98 2.86 8.69
N SER A 150 -27.55 2.93 9.96
CA SER A 150 -26.22 2.47 10.38
C SER A 150 -26.11 0.95 10.33
N GLY A 151 -24.89 0.43 10.17
CA GLY A 151 -24.65 -1.02 10.08
C GLY A 151 -25.19 -1.65 8.79
N THR A 152 -25.24 -0.88 7.71
CA THR A 152 -25.70 -1.32 6.39
C THR A 152 -24.56 -1.35 5.41
N TYR A 153 -24.44 -2.40 4.62
CA TYR A 153 -23.38 -2.52 3.61
C TYR A 153 -23.90 -2.39 2.17
N GLU A 154 -25.19 -2.29 1.97
CA GLU A 154 -25.78 -2.21 0.64
C GLU A 154 -27.09 -1.43 0.65
N TYR A 155 -27.22 -0.44 -0.23
CA TYR A 155 -28.43 0.35 -0.42
C TYR A 155 -28.92 0.26 -1.87
N LEU A 156 -30.25 0.16 -2.05
CA LEU A 156 -30.90 0.21 -3.35
C LEU A 156 -32.13 1.09 -3.27
N LEU A 157 -32.29 2.00 -4.22
CA LEU A 157 -33.53 2.71 -4.43
C LEU A 157 -34.42 1.94 -5.39
N THR A 158 -35.73 1.97 -5.16
CA THR A 158 -36.73 1.40 -6.07
C THR A 158 -37.85 2.40 -6.30
N ILE A 159 -38.23 2.56 -7.58
CA ILE A 159 -39.35 3.41 -7.98
C ILE A 159 -40.41 2.51 -8.63
N THR A 160 -41.62 2.55 -8.08
CA THR A 160 -42.80 1.77 -8.54
C THR A 160 -44.04 2.63 -8.59
N THR A 161 -45.16 2.08 -9.08
CA THR A 161 -46.48 2.72 -8.98
C THR A 161 -47.50 1.68 -8.53
N ASP A 162 -48.64 2.11 -7.99
CA ASP A 162 -49.71 1.21 -7.51
C ASP A 162 -50.37 0.40 -8.62
N SER A 163 -50.13 0.69 -9.87
CA SER A 163 -50.63 -0.03 -11.03
C SER A 163 -49.50 -0.67 -11.81
N THR A 164 -49.81 -1.24 -12.99
CA THR A 164 -48.85 -1.78 -13.94
C THR A 164 -48.61 -0.85 -15.13
N CYS A 165 -48.93 0.45 -15.00
CA CYS A 165 -48.72 1.40 -16.08
C CYS A 165 -47.23 1.63 -16.36
N ASP A 166 -46.92 1.96 -17.60
CA ASP A 166 -45.59 2.45 -17.97
C ASP A 166 -45.40 3.84 -17.36
N PHE A 167 -44.17 4.14 -16.95
CA PHE A 167 -43.80 5.45 -16.42
C PHE A 167 -42.42 5.87 -16.89
N ALA A 168 -42.10 7.14 -16.67
CA ALA A 168 -40.73 7.64 -16.86
C ALA A 168 -40.24 8.35 -15.60
N PHE A 169 -38.93 8.40 -15.43
CA PHE A 169 -38.28 9.14 -14.36
C PHE A 169 -36.97 9.76 -14.84
N ASP A 170 -36.55 10.83 -14.16
CA ASP A 170 -35.39 11.62 -14.52
C ASP A 170 -34.88 12.40 -13.31
N ASP A 171 -33.70 13.01 -13.43
CA ASP A 171 -33.10 13.88 -12.39
C ASP A 171 -33.13 13.25 -10.99
N VAL A 172 -32.69 12.00 -10.86
CA VAL A 172 -32.52 11.36 -9.55
C VAL A 172 -31.35 11.98 -8.82
N ARG A 173 -31.60 12.50 -7.63
CA ARG A 173 -30.60 13.21 -6.87
C ARG A 173 -30.65 12.82 -5.37
N ILE A 174 -29.48 12.56 -4.78
CA ILE A 174 -29.31 12.48 -3.33
C ILE A 174 -28.26 13.50 -2.93
N THR A 175 -28.59 14.35 -1.98
CA THR A 175 -27.70 15.40 -1.50
C THR A 175 -27.51 15.29 0.01
N THR A 176 -26.41 15.83 0.52
CA THR A 176 -26.14 16.00 1.95
C THR A 176 -25.55 17.38 2.20
N GLU A 177 -25.41 17.79 3.47
CA GLU A 177 -24.78 19.06 3.81
C GLU A 177 -23.38 19.19 3.20
N LYS A 178 -23.08 20.33 2.62
CA LYS A 178 -21.80 20.61 2.01
C LYS A 178 -20.76 20.92 3.09
N PRO A 179 -19.57 20.28 3.07
CA PRO A 179 -18.49 20.64 4.00
C PRO A 179 -18.04 22.10 3.80
N GLU A 180 -17.52 22.71 4.88
CA GLU A 180 -16.96 24.06 4.83
C GLU A 180 -15.89 24.18 3.75
N ASN A 181 -15.83 25.33 3.07
CA ASN A 181 -14.81 25.59 2.07
C ASN A 181 -13.43 25.69 2.71
N ILE A 182 -12.57 24.73 2.45
CA ILE A 182 -11.17 24.74 2.86
C ILE A 182 -10.33 25.28 1.70
N VAL A 183 -9.60 26.38 1.96
CA VAL A 183 -8.71 26.99 0.98
C VAL A 183 -7.26 26.65 1.38
N TYR A 184 -6.57 25.92 0.53
CA TYR A 184 -5.14 25.64 0.70
C TYR A 184 -4.30 26.71 0.02
N ALA A 185 -3.13 27.01 0.59
CA ALA A 185 -2.14 27.85 -0.08
C ALA A 185 -1.66 27.18 -1.37
N ALA A 186 -1.43 27.97 -2.41
CA ALA A 186 -1.09 27.47 -3.74
C ALA A 186 0.21 26.61 -3.79
N ASP A 187 1.11 26.84 -2.83
CA ASP A 187 2.38 26.15 -2.66
C ASP A 187 2.35 25.08 -1.54
N SER A 188 1.18 24.81 -0.96
CA SER A 188 1.07 23.81 0.11
C SER A 188 1.27 22.41 -0.43
N LYS A 189 2.11 21.64 0.26
CA LYS A 189 2.40 20.24 -0.05
C LYS A 189 1.55 19.31 0.81
N GLY A 190 1.28 18.09 0.28
CA GLY A 190 0.44 17.09 0.93
C GLY A 190 0.99 15.68 0.80
N LEU A 191 0.11 14.69 0.89
CA LEU A 191 0.48 13.28 0.87
C LEU A 191 1.22 12.87 -0.42
N LYS A 192 0.80 13.35 -1.59
CA LYS A 192 1.47 13.04 -2.87
C LYS A 192 2.94 13.47 -2.89
N ASP A 193 3.26 14.58 -2.20
CA ASP A 193 4.61 15.12 -2.13
C ASP A 193 5.44 14.35 -1.09
N ALA A 194 4.82 13.99 0.04
CA ALA A 194 5.47 13.20 1.08
C ALA A 194 5.88 11.81 0.54
N PHE A 195 5.04 11.18 -0.26
CA PHE A 195 5.29 9.85 -0.80
C PHE A 195 5.81 9.83 -2.25
N ALA A 196 6.21 10.97 -2.81
CA ALA A 196 6.63 11.10 -4.20
C ALA A 196 7.74 10.12 -4.62
N SER A 197 8.65 9.78 -3.70
CA SER A 197 9.75 8.84 -3.94
C SER A 197 9.37 7.37 -3.78
N TYR A 198 8.11 7.07 -3.40
CA TYR A 198 7.69 5.71 -3.08
C TYR A 198 6.60 5.19 -4.00
N PHE A 199 5.48 5.89 -4.09
CA PHE A 199 4.29 5.48 -4.85
C PHE A 199 3.36 6.68 -5.08
N ARG A 200 2.42 6.54 -6.02
CA ARG A 200 1.34 7.51 -6.16
C ARG A 200 0.40 7.43 -4.95
N VAL A 201 -0.12 8.57 -4.54
CA VAL A 201 -1.19 8.63 -3.53
C VAL A 201 -2.47 9.08 -4.23
N GLY A 202 -3.53 8.29 -4.10
CA GLY A 202 -4.76 8.50 -4.85
C GLY A 202 -6.02 8.53 -3.99
N ASN A 203 -7.11 8.88 -4.65
CA ASN A 203 -8.45 8.80 -4.06
C ASN A 203 -9.51 8.61 -5.14
N THR A 204 -10.71 8.23 -4.72
CA THR A 204 -11.86 8.12 -5.61
C THR A 204 -12.52 9.48 -5.85
N LEU A 205 -13.07 9.67 -7.05
CA LEU A 205 -13.87 10.82 -7.44
C LEU A 205 -15.20 10.37 -8.05
N ASN A 206 -16.21 11.20 -7.88
CA ASN A 206 -17.46 11.11 -8.62
C ASN A 206 -17.77 12.47 -9.30
N ASN A 207 -18.82 12.53 -10.13
CA ASN A 207 -19.15 13.73 -10.88
C ASN A 207 -19.50 14.92 -9.99
N GLU A 208 -19.93 14.69 -8.78
CA GLU A 208 -20.35 15.74 -7.86
C GLU A 208 -19.16 16.27 -7.05
N THR A 209 -18.29 15.37 -6.60
CA THR A 209 -17.07 15.81 -5.90
C THR A 209 -16.17 16.63 -6.83
N VAL A 210 -16.08 16.26 -8.12
CA VAL A 210 -15.23 16.99 -9.09
C VAL A 210 -15.73 18.39 -9.40
N LYS A 211 -17.02 18.67 -9.21
CA LYS A 211 -17.60 20.01 -9.36
C LYS A 211 -17.39 20.92 -8.13
N ASN A 212 -17.00 20.35 -6.99
CA ASN A 212 -16.76 21.10 -5.77
C ASN A 212 -15.31 21.63 -5.73
N SER A 213 -15.14 22.93 -5.96
CA SER A 213 -13.83 23.57 -6.05
C SER A 213 -12.96 23.42 -4.78
N SER A 214 -13.57 23.40 -3.60
CA SER A 214 -12.83 23.23 -2.34
C SER A 214 -12.31 21.79 -2.19
N LEU A 215 -13.15 20.79 -2.50
CA LEU A 215 -12.72 19.38 -2.51
C LEU A 215 -11.66 19.15 -3.58
N MET A 216 -11.76 19.82 -4.74
CA MET A 216 -10.75 19.70 -5.78
C MET A 216 -9.44 20.40 -5.40
N GLY A 217 -9.49 21.51 -4.67
CA GLY A 217 -8.29 22.12 -4.08
C GLY A 217 -7.57 21.18 -3.12
N MET A 218 -8.33 20.49 -2.24
CA MET A 218 -7.80 19.44 -1.38
C MET A 218 -7.24 18.27 -2.21
N PHE A 219 -7.98 17.80 -3.22
CA PHE A 219 -7.54 16.69 -4.05
C PHE A 219 -6.19 16.98 -4.73
N ILE A 220 -6.06 18.15 -5.36
CA ILE A 220 -4.82 18.57 -6.04
C ILE A 220 -3.64 18.66 -5.05
N ARG A 221 -3.90 19.07 -3.81
CA ARG A 221 -2.87 19.11 -2.76
C ARG A 221 -2.42 17.72 -2.33
N GLU A 222 -3.37 16.82 -2.07
CA GLU A 222 -3.10 15.55 -1.39
C GLU A 222 -2.78 14.40 -2.38
N TYR A 223 -3.34 14.43 -3.59
CA TYR A 223 -3.39 13.26 -4.45
C TYR A 223 -2.85 13.54 -5.87
N ASN A 224 -2.23 12.52 -6.45
CA ASN A 224 -1.76 12.50 -7.84
C ASN A 224 -2.29 11.29 -8.63
N SER A 225 -3.30 10.62 -8.09
CA SER A 225 -4.01 9.52 -8.74
C SER A 225 -5.51 9.60 -8.45
N ALA A 226 -6.33 9.42 -9.46
CA ALA A 226 -7.79 9.41 -9.36
C ALA A 226 -8.36 8.08 -9.85
N THR A 227 -9.42 7.60 -9.17
CA THR A 227 -10.24 6.47 -9.60
C THR A 227 -11.70 6.94 -9.65
N CYS A 228 -12.43 6.63 -10.71
CA CYS A 228 -13.87 6.87 -10.74
C CYS A 228 -14.58 5.93 -9.77
N GLY A 229 -15.40 6.45 -8.85
CA GLY A 229 -16.16 5.63 -7.91
C GLY A 229 -17.13 4.67 -8.61
N ASN A 230 -17.86 5.18 -9.63
CA ASN A 230 -18.80 4.39 -10.43
C ASN A 230 -18.68 4.61 -11.93
N GLN A 231 -18.31 5.80 -12.36
CA GLN A 231 -18.53 6.33 -13.72
C GLN A 231 -17.77 5.58 -14.84
N MET A 232 -16.79 4.74 -14.50
CA MET A 232 -16.09 3.86 -15.46
C MET A 232 -16.49 2.38 -15.33
N LYS A 233 -17.50 2.06 -14.53
CA LYS A 233 -18.03 0.68 -14.43
C LYS A 233 -18.88 0.35 -15.66
N PRO A 234 -19.05 -0.95 -16.01
CA PRO A 234 -19.77 -1.34 -17.22
C PRO A 234 -21.19 -0.76 -17.34
N ASP A 235 -21.95 -0.68 -16.23
CA ASP A 235 -23.29 -0.11 -16.21
C ASP A 235 -23.35 1.36 -16.61
N TYR A 236 -22.27 2.11 -16.37
CA TYR A 236 -22.18 3.53 -16.67
C TYR A 236 -21.61 3.84 -18.07
N MET A 237 -20.86 2.89 -18.64
CA MET A 237 -20.22 3.11 -19.95
C MET A 237 -20.95 2.44 -21.11
N MET A 238 -21.63 1.31 -20.89
CA MET A 238 -22.29 0.54 -21.96
C MET A 238 -23.62 1.16 -22.38
N ILE A 239 -23.85 1.34 -23.67
CA ILE A 239 -25.10 1.89 -24.23
C ILE A 239 -25.89 0.76 -24.89
N GLN A 240 -26.96 0.29 -24.25
CA GLN A 240 -27.81 -0.79 -24.77
C GLN A 240 -28.46 -0.43 -26.12
N SER A 241 -29.08 0.73 -26.22
CA SER A 241 -29.83 1.17 -27.42
C SER A 241 -28.98 1.25 -28.67
N GLU A 242 -27.66 1.38 -28.55
CA GLU A 242 -26.73 1.47 -29.67
C GLU A 242 -25.96 0.16 -29.91
N SER A 243 -26.01 -0.78 -28.98
CA SER A 243 -25.32 -2.08 -29.10
C SER A 243 -26.02 -3.00 -30.07
N ARG A 244 -25.31 -3.52 -31.08
CA ARG A 244 -25.86 -4.36 -32.16
C ARG A 244 -24.85 -5.36 -32.72
N ASN A 245 -25.30 -6.50 -33.19
CA ASN A 245 -24.47 -7.49 -33.90
C ASN A 245 -23.22 -7.90 -33.10
N ASN A 246 -23.37 -8.05 -31.78
CA ASN A 246 -22.31 -8.34 -30.82
C ASN A 246 -21.26 -7.21 -30.67
N ASN A 247 -21.47 -6.06 -31.25
CA ASN A 247 -20.69 -4.85 -30.96
C ASN A 247 -21.36 -4.07 -29.84
N VAL A 248 -20.61 -3.73 -28.81
CA VAL A 248 -21.07 -3.00 -27.63
C VAL A 248 -20.69 -1.53 -27.79
N SER A 249 -21.67 -0.65 -27.81
CA SER A 249 -21.45 0.80 -27.84
C SER A 249 -21.04 1.30 -26.45
N ILE A 250 -20.12 2.25 -26.43
CA ILE A 250 -19.54 2.82 -25.22
C ILE A 250 -19.66 4.35 -25.24
N SER A 251 -19.95 4.92 -24.07
CA SER A 251 -19.86 6.35 -23.84
C SER A 251 -18.94 6.66 -22.65
N LEU A 252 -18.06 7.64 -22.79
CA LEU A 252 -17.24 8.16 -21.69
C LEU A 252 -17.87 9.37 -20.99
N LYS A 253 -19.05 9.78 -21.40
CA LYS A 253 -19.70 10.98 -20.89
C LYS A 253 -19.96 10.91 -19.37
N SER A 254 -20.25 9.70 -18.83
CA SER A 254 -20.40 9.50 -17.39
C SER A 254 -19.14 9.84 -16.57
N CYS A 255 -17.96 9.71 -17.15
CA CYS A 255 -16.69 9.98 -16.50
C CYS A 255 -15.96 11.23 -17.06
N ALA A 256 -16.56 11.93 -18.04
CA ALA A 256 -15.92 13.04 -18.74
C ALA A 256 -15.41 14.13 -17.80
N ALA A 257 -16.23 14.59 -16.85
CA ALA A 257 -15.82 15.65 -15.92
C ALA A 257 -14.60 15.24 -15.05
N ILE A 258 -14.50 13.97 -14.68
CA ILE A 258 -13.36 13.45 -13.90
C ILE A 258 -12.14 13.34 -14.82
N MET A 259 -12.30 12.85 -16.04
CA MET A 259 -11.20 12.78 -17.02
C MET A 259 -10.66 14.16 -17.40
N ASP A 260 -11.54 15.13 -17.62
CA ASP A 260 -11.18 16.53 -17.87
C ASP A 260 -10.37 17.11 -16.70
N PHE A 261 -10.83 16.89 -15.47
CA PHE A 261 -10.12 17.30 -14.27
C PHE A 261 -8.72 16.67 -14.18
N CYS A 262 -8.59 15.38 -14.45
CA CYS A 262 -7.30 14.69 -14.44
C CYS A 262 -6.33 15.25 -15.48
N VAL A 263 -6.79 15.46 -16.71
CA VAL A 263 -5.98 16.06 -17.79
C VAL A 263 -5.53 17.48 -17.44
N GLN A 264 -6.46 18.33 -16.96
CA GLN A 264 -6.17 19.72 -16.62
C GLN A 264 -5.16 19.87 -15.48
N ASN A 265 -5.13 18.93 -14.56
CA ASN A 265 -4.29 18.99 -13.36
C ASN A 265 -3.12 18.00 -13.37
N ASN A 266 -2.88 17.33 -14.50
CA ASN A 266 -1.81 16.32 -14.64
C ASN A 266 -1.89 15.22 -13.55
N ILE A 267 -3.10 14.73 -13.30
CA ILE A 267 -3.39 13.67 -12.34
C ILE A 267 -3.52 12.36 -13.11
N GLY A 268 -2.79 11.33 -12.69
CA GLY A 268 -2.92 9.99 -13.27
C GLY A 268 -4.26 9.35 -12.93
N MET A 269 -4.78 8.52 -13.83
CA MET A 269 -6.06 7.85 -13.63
C MET A 269 -5.90 6.33 -13.59
N ARG A 270 -6.62 5.69 -12.67
CA ARG A 270 -6.89 4.26 -12.66
C ARG A 270 -8.26 4.00 -13.25
N GLY A 271 -8.33 3.21 -14.32
CA GLY A 271 -9.60 2.73 -14.86
C GLY A 271 -10.20 1.64 -13.95
N HIS A 272 -11.46 1.80 -13.55
CA HIS A 272 -12.15 0.86 -12.68
C HIS A 272 -13.62 0.73 -13.09
N THR A 273 -14.03 -0.40 -13.63
CA THR A 273 -13.37 -1.66 -13.98
C THR A 273 -13.96 -2.23 -15.26
N LEU A 274 -13.25 -3.11 -16.01
CA LEU A 274 -13.81 -3.67 -17.25
C LEU A 274 -14.73 -4.87 -16.99
N VAL A 275 -14.33 -5.80 -16.14
CA VAL A 275 -15.04 -7.07 -15.92
C VAL A 275 -15.34 -7.24 -14.44
N TRP A 276 -16.62 -7.21 -14.11
CA TRP A 276 -17.09 -7.40 -12.74
C TRP A 276 -18.39 -8.21 -12.74
N HIS A 277 -18.66 -8.99 -11.71
CA HIS A 277 -19.90 -9.73 -11.56
C HIS A 277 -21.07 -8.84 -11.13
N SER A 278 -20.78 -7.71 -10.47
CA SER A 278 -21.70 -6.64 -10.11
C SER A 278 -21.59 -5.50 -11.12
N GLN A 279 -22.52 -4.56 -11.12
CA GLN A 279 -22.58 -3.37 -11.99
C GLN A 279 -22.16 -3.62 -13.45
N THR A 280 -22.55 -4.80 -13.98
CA THR A 280 -22.47 -5.14 -15.39
C THR A 280 -23.88 -5.49 -15.84
N PRO A 281 -24.45 -4.79 -16.85
CA PRO A 281 -25.86 -4.92 -17.16
C PRO A 281 -26.21 -6.31 -17.68
N SER A 282 -27.32 -6.89 -17.19
CA SER A 282 -27.75 -8.25 -17.54
C SER A 282 -27.94 -8.44 -19.04
N TRP A 283 -28.46 -7.44 -19.76
CA TRP A 283 -28.65 -7.48 -21.20
C TRP A 283 -27.38 -7.77 -22.01
N PHE A 284 -26.21 -7.40 -21.48
CA PHE A 284 -24.91 -7.64 -22.11
C PHE A 284 -24.64 -9.14 -22.33
N PHE A 285 -25.18 -9.99 -21.46
CA PHE A 285 -25.03 -11.46 -21.50
C PHE A 285 -26.15 -12.17 -22.25
N LYS A 286 -27.16 -11.45 -22.71
CA LYS A 286 -28.36 -12.03 -23.32
C LYS A 286 -28.39 -11.81 -24.84
N LYS A 287 -29.17 -12.65 -25.56
CA LYS A 287 -29.35 -12.53 -27.01
C LYS A 287 -29.94 -11.18 -27.38
N ASP A 288 -29.45 -10.64 -28.48
CA ASP A 288 -29.89 -9.39 -29.08
C ASP A 288 -29.81 -8.17 -28.13
N PHE A 289 -28.98 -8.28 -27.08
CA PHE A 289 -28.82 -7.26 -26.00
C PHE A 289 -30.15 -6.93 -25.28
N LYS A 290 -31.04 -7.94 -25.15
CA LYS A 290 -32.31 -7.78 -24.43
C LYS A 290 -32.24 -8.43 -23.06
N SER A 291 -32.71 -7.73 -22.02
CA SER A 291 -32.68 -8.22 -20.63
C SER A 291 -33.45 -9.53 -20.45
N ASP A 292 -34.56 -9.71 -21.19
CA ASP A 292 -35.38 -10.94 -21.26
C ASP A 292 -34.85 -12.00 -22.23
N GLY A 293 -33.75 -11.71 -22.93
CA GLY A 293 -33.15 -12.62 -23.90
C GLY A 293 -32.57 -13.89 -23.26
N ALA A 294 -32.47 -14.97 -24.04
CA ALA A 294 -31.73 -16.15 -23.59
C ALA A 294 -30.23 -15.83 -23.48
N TRP A 295 -29.54 -16.51 -22.55
CA TRP A 295 -28.10 -16.44 -22.43
C TRP A 295 -27.39 -16.67 -23.76
N VAL A 296 -26.37 -15.87 -24.07
CA VAL A 296 -25.54 -16.14 -25.25
C VAL A 296 -24.58 -17.30 -24.98
N ASP A 297 -24.09 -17.90 -26.05
CA ASP A 297 -23.03 -18.90 -25.93
C ASP A 297 -21.65 -18.29 -25.74
N LYS A 298 -20.68 -19.12 -25.34
CA LYS A 298 -19.30 -18.74 -25.06
C LYS A 298 -18.64 -18.01 -26.22
N ASN A 299 -18.83 -18.45 -27.46
CA ASN A 299 -18.21 -17.83 -28.62
C ASN A 299 -18.78 -16.42 -28.88
N THR A 300 -20.08 -16.27 -28.71
CA THR A 300 -20.76 -14.97 -28.80
C THR A 300 -20.22 -14.03 -27.71
N MET A 301 -20.06 -14.53 -26.48
CA MET A 301 -19.53 -13.74 -25.37
C MET A 301 -18.05 -13.35 -25.58
N ASP A 302 -17.23 -14.24 -26.14
CA ASP A 302 -15.84 -13.93 -26.51
C ASP A 302 -15.78 -12.74 -27.49
N ILE A 303 -16.67 -12.71 -28.49
CA ILE A 303 -16.75 -11.59 -29.45
C ILE A 303 -17.19 -10.29 -28.76
N ARG A 304 -18.20 -10.38 -27.89
CA ARG A 304 -18.68 -9.20 -27.16
C ARG A 304 -17.63 -8.63 -26.22
N LEU A 305 -16.91 -9.50 -25.50
CA LEU A 305 -15.83 -9.09 -24.58
C LEU A 305 -14.68 -8.40 -25.34
N ASP A 306 -14.27 -8.96 -26.51
CA ASP A 306 -13.24 -8.32 -27.35
C ASP A 306 -13.71 -6.94 -27.84
N ASN A 307 -14.94 -6.84 -28.37
CA ASN A 307 -15.47 -5.57 -28.83
C ASN A 307 -15.63 -4.54 -27.69
N TYR A 308 -16.12 -4.96 -26.53
CA TYR A 308 -16.31 -4.11 -25.37
C TYR A 308 -14.97 -3.50 -24.90
N ILE A 309 -14.00 -4.34 -24.59
CA ILE A 309 -12.69 -3.86 -24.09
C ILE A 309 -11.99 -2.99 -25.14
N LYS A 310 -12.03 -3.43 -26.41
CA LYS A 310 -11.51 -2.63 -27.52
C LYS A 310 -12.14 -1.25 -27.59
N ASN A 311 -13.47 -1.17 -27.52
CA ASN A 311 -14.19 0.08 -27.63
C ASN A 311 -13.89 1.02 -26.45
N VAL A 312 -13.81 0.50 -25.23
CA VAL A 312 -13.41 1.30 -24.05
C VAL A 312 -12.05 1.97 -24.28
N PHE A 313 -11.01 1.21 -24.60
CA PHE A 313 -9.69 1.78 -24.81
C PHE A 313 -9.61 2.68 -26.06
N SER A 314 -10.38 2.34 -27.11
CA SER A 314 -10.44 3.16 -28.31
C SER A 314 -11.08 4.53 -28.05
N GLU A 315 -12.19 4.57 -27.31
CA GLU A 315 -12.86 5.81 -26.92
C GLU A 315 -11.98 6.67 -26.02
N ILE A 316 -11.34 6.06 -25.01
CA ILE A 316 -10.40 6.80 -24.14
C ILE A 316 -9.25 7.39 -24.96
N LYS A 317 -8.61 6.60 -25.82
CA LYS A 317 -7.51 7.07 -26.66
C LYS A 317 -7.94 8.18 -27.63
N THR A 318 -9.16 8.12 -28.14
CA THR A 318 -9.67 9.09 -29.12
C THR A 318 -10.06 10.39 -28.44
N GLN A 319 -10.80 10.34 -27.33
CA GLN A 319 -11.34 11.54 -26.67
C GLN A 319 -10.34 12.16 -25.69
N TYR A 320 -9.46 11.34 -25.08
CA TYR A 320 -8.51 11.75 -24.05
C TYR A 320 -7.07 11.30 -24.35
N PRO A 321 -6.48 11.71 -25.48
CA PRO A 321 -5.16 11.22 -25.91
C PRO A 321 -4.00 11.63 -24.98
N THR A 322 -4.21 12.60 -24.11
CA THR A 322 -3.22 13.12 -23.16
C THR A 322 -3.48 12.66 -21.71
N LEU A 323 -4.52 11.87 -21.47
CA LEU A 323 -4.82 11.34 -20.15
C LEU A 323 -3.73 10.34 -19.75
N ASP A 324 -3.12 10.55 -18.59
CA ASP A 324 -2.23 9.56 -17.94
C ASP A 324 -3.06 8.39 -17.36
N LEU A 325 -3.58 7.52 -18.23
CA LEU A 325 -4.23 6.27 -17.82
C LEU A 325 -3.15 5.25 -17.48
N TYR A 326 -2.59 5.33 -16.29
CA TYR A 326 -1.42 4.55 -15.90
C TYR A 326 -1.75 3.12 -15.42
N ALA A 327 -3.00 2.84 -15.06
CA ALA A 327 -3.44 1.52 -14.60
C ALA A 327 -4.91 1.27 -14.96
N TYR A 328 -5.30 -0.01 -15.08
CA TYR A 328 -6.69 -0.41 -15.27
C TYR A 328 -6.99 -1.71 -14.52
N ASP A 329 -8.06 -1.72 -13.72
CA ASP A 329 -8.61 -2.95 -13.12
C ASP A 329 -9.36 -3.73 -14.18
N VAL A 330 -8.69 -4.70 -14.80
CA VAL A 330 -9.28 -5.49 -15.88
C VAL A 330 -10.38 -6.40 -15.35
N CYS A 331 -10.13 -7.04 -14.21
CA CYS A 331 -11.10 -7.90 -13.54
C CYS A 331 -11.21 -7.54 -12.08
N ASN A 332 -12.46 -7.41 -11.62
CA ASN A 332 -12.78 -7.08 -10.23
C ASN A 332 -13.54 -8.21 -9.56
N GLU A 333 -13.08 -8.62 -8.36
CA GLU A 333 -13.81 -9.51 -7.44
C GLU A 333 -14.26 -10.85 -8.05
N CYS A 334 -13.41 -11.48 -8.85
CA CYS A 334 -13.77 -12.77 -9.46
C CYS A 334 -13.74 -13.95 -8.49
N ILE A 335 -13.04 -13.81 -7.35
CA ILE A 335 -12.95 -14.83 -6.31
C ILE A 335 -14.02 -14.58 -5.25
N ALA A 336 -14.89 -15.55 -5.01
CA ALA A 336 -15.91 -15.48 -3.98
C ALA A 336 -15.30 -15.57 -2.57
N ASN A 337 -15.93 -14.87 -1.59
CA ASN A 337 -15.50 -14.88 -0.19
C ASN A 337 -15.86 -16.16 0.54
N SER A 338 -17.13 -16.51 0.50
CA SER A 338 -17.72 -17.56 1.32
C SER A 338 -17.59 -18.94 0.64
N GLN A 339 -17.28 -19.95 1.46
CA GLN A 339 -17.31 -21.34 0.98
C GLN A 339 -18.74 -21.79 0.60
N ASP A 340 -19.76 -21.18 1.19
CA ASP A 340 -21.17 -21.50 0.90
C ASP A 340 -21.62 -20.99 -0.47
N LEU A 341 -20.91 -20.01 -1.03
CA LEU A 341 -21.17 -19.45 -2.36
C LEU A 341 -20.41 -20.16 -3.48
N ILE A 342 -19.54 -21.09 -3.14
CA ILE A 342 -18.66 -21.79 -4.04
C ILE A 342 -18.71 -23.29 -3.77
N ASP A 343 -18.82 -24.07 -4.81
CA ASP A 343 -18.83 -25.54 -4.74
C ASP A 343 -17.43 -26.16 -4.87
N ASN A 344 -16.36 -25.34 -4.83
CA ASN A 344 -15.01 -25.80 -5.08
C ASN A 344 -13.94 -24.95 -4.40
N ASN A 345 -12.73 -25.52 -4.28
CA ASN A 345 -11.56 -24.88 -3.66
C ASN A 345 -10.98 -23.70 -4.46
N LYS A 346 -11.50 -23.38 -5.66
CA LYS A 346 -11.00 -22.32 -6.52
C LYS A 346 -11.69 -20.97 -6.31
N GLY A 347 -12.70 -20.89 -5.46
CA GLY A 347 -13.43 -19.64 -5.19
C GLY A 347 -14.29 -19.17 -6.37
N ILE A 348 -14.78 -20.07 -7.22
CA ILE A 348 -15.63 -19.73 -8.36
C ILE A 348 -17.00 -19.32 -7.84
N ARG A 349 -17.51 -18.17 -8.28
CA ARG A 349 -18.84 -17.66 -7.91
C ARG A 349 -19.97 -18.56 -8.44
N LYS A 350 -21.16 -18.49 -7.84
CA LYS A 350 -22.34 -19.13 -8.40
C LYS A 350 -22.65 -18.59 -9.80
N ALA A 351 -23.13 -19.49 -10.67
CA ALA A 351 -23.60 -19.10 -12.01
C ALA A 351 -24.99 -18.44 -11.93
N GLY A 352 -25.20 -17.40 -12.71
CA GLY A 352 -26.49 -16.69 -12.80
C GLY A 352 -26.31 -15.19 -12.94
N ASP A 353 -27.42 -14.48 -13.20
CA ASP A 353 -27.46 -13.02 -13.07
C ASP A 353 -27.02 -12.63 -11.67
N HIS A 354 -26.39 -11.46 -11.56
CA HIS A 354 -25.93 -10.96 -10.28
C HIS A 354 -27.11 -10.81 -9.30
N LYS A 355 -26.92 -11.32 -8.10
CA LYS A 355 -27.82 -11.12 -6.97
C LYS A 355 -27.00 -10.76 -5.74
N VAL A 356 -27.46 -9.75 -5.04
CA VAL A 356 -26.82 -9.26 -3.81
C VAL A 356 -26.62 -10.39 -2.81
N GLU A 357 -27.68 -11.16 -2.55
CA GLU A 357 -27.68 -12.21 -1.54
C GLU A 357 -26.71 -13.37 -1.76
N ASN A 358 -26.17 -13.54 -2.98
CA ASN A 358 -25.30 -14.68 -3.26
C ASN A 358 -24.09 -14.35 -4.13
N GLY A 359 -23.91 -13.10 -4.54
CA GLY A 359 -22.78 -12.68 -5.37
C GLY A 359 -22.62 -13.48 -6.66
N SER A 360 -23.73 -13.96 -7.27
CA SER A 360 -23.69 -14.74 -8.50
C SER A 360 -23.09 -13.97 -9.67
N SER A 361 -22.57 -14.68 -10.64
CA SER A 361 -21.83 -14.13 -11.78
C SER A 361 -22.41 -14.60 -13.10
N ALA A 362 -22.84 -13.66 -13.94
CA ALA A 362 -23.23 -13.90 -15.31
C ALA A 362 -22.05 -14.39 -16.17
N TRP A 363 -20.84 -14.00 -15.83
CA TRP A 363 -19.62 -14.51 -16.45
C TRP A 363 -19.48 -16.02 -16.22
N VAL A 364 -19.64 -16.46 -14.97
CA VAL A 364 -19.59 -17.90 -14.63
C VAL A 364 -20.78 -18.65 -15.24
N GLN A 365 -21.94 -18.02 -15.40
CA GLN A 365 -23.08 -18.62 -16.09
C GLN A 365 -22.75 -19.02 -17.54
N ILE A 366 -21.92 -18.21 -18.22
CA ILE A 366 -21.55 -18.46 -19.61
C ILE A 366 -20.31 -19.36 -19.71
N TYR A 367 -19.29 -19.08 -18.88
CA TYR A 367 -18.01 -19.80 -19.02
C TYR A 367 -17.92 -21.07 -18.20
N GLY A 368 -18.72 -21.21 -17.13
CA GLY A 368 -18.71 -22.35 -16.21
C GLY A 368 -17.58 -22.31 -15.17
N ASP A 369 -16.62 -21.38 -15.33
CA ASP A 369 -15.45 -21.19 -14.46
C ASP A 369 -14.88 -19.77 -14.63
N ASN A 370 -13.69 -19.51 -14.02
CA ASN A 370 -13.01 -18.23 -14.13
C ASN A 370 -12.13 -18.08 -15.39
N SER A 371 -12.30 -18.90 -16.43
CA SER A 371 -11.51 -18.82 -17.67
C SER A 371 -11.71 -17.52 -18.45
N TYR A 372 -12.82 -16.80 -18.20
CA TYR A 372 -13.06 -15.47 -18.75
C TYR A 372 -12.03 -14.44 -18.27
N VAL A 373 -11.42 -14.62 -17.09
CA VAL A 373 -10.40 -13.70 -16.52
C VAL A 373 -9.17 -13.67 -17.44
N GLU A 374 -8.61 -14.81 -17.79
CA GLU A 374 -7.46 -14.87 -18.72
C GLU A 374 -7.80 -14.25 -20.08
N LYS A 375 -9.01 -14.48 -20.59
CA LYS A 375 -9.46 -13.88 -21.83
C LYS A 375 -9.52 -12.35 -21.74
N ALA A 376 -10.11 -11.81 -20.66
CA ALA A 376 -10.21 -10.39 -20.43
C ALA A 376 -8.82 -9.72 -20.38
N PHE A 377 -7.88 -10.30 -19.64
CA PHE A 377 -6.50 -9.80 -19.57
C PHE A 377 -5.78 -9.89 -20.92
N THR A 378 -5.93 -10.99 -21.64
CA THR A 378 -5.33 -11.15 -22.99
C THR A 378 -5.86 -10.09 -23.97
N ILE A 379 -7.16 -9.82 -23.93
CA ILE A 379 -7.79 -8.80 -24.76
C ILE A 379 -7.38 -7.39 -24.31
N ALA A 380 -7.38 -7.12 -23.01
CA ALA A 380 -6.97 -5.83 -22.47
C ALA A 380 -5.51 -5.51 -22.83
N ARG A 381 -4.60 -6.47 -22.70
CA ARG A 381 -3.19 -6.31 -23.13
C ARG A 381 -3.05 -5.92 -24.60
N LYS A 382 -3.92 -6.40 -25.45
CA LYS A 382 -3.91 -6.10 -26.88
C LYS A 382 -4.32 -4.65 -27.20
N TYR A 383 -5.20 -4.06 -26.40
CA TYR A 383 -5.82 -2.78 -26.71
C TYR A 383 -5.44 -1.64 -25.73
N ALA A 384 -4.94 -1.97 -24.56
CA ALA A 384 -4.52 -0.96 -23.58
C ALA A 384 -3.46 0.00 -24.15
N PRO A 385 -3.50 1.28 -23.79
CA PRO A 385 -2.45 2.23 -24.16
C PRO A 385 -1.08 1.78 -23.63
N GLU A 386 -0.02 2.20 -24.32
CA GLU A 386 1.35 2.01 -23.83
C GLU A 386 1.51 2.69 -22.46
N GLY A 387 2.10 1.99 -21.50
CA GLY A 387 2.27 2.47 -20.12
C GLY A 387 1.08 2.21 -19.20
N CYS A 388 -0.06 1.74 -19.71
CA CYS A 388 -1.19 1.36 -18.87
C CYS A 388 -0.98 -0.06 -18.32
N GLU A 389 -0.77 -0.17 -17.01
CA GLU A 389 -0.62 -1.44 -16.31
C GLU A 389 -1.98 -2.09 -16.04
N LEU A 390 -2.06 -3.41 -16.12
CA LEU A 390 -3.29 -4.21 -16.03
C LEU A 390 -3.35 -4.97 -14.71
N TYR A 391 -4.37 -4.67 -13.90
CA TYR A 391 -4.53 -5.17 -12.55
C TYR A 391 -5.73 -6.12 -12.42
N TYR A 392 -5.57 -7.12 -11.56
CA TYR A 392 -6.66 -7.86 -10.94
C TYR A 392 -6.96 -7.22 -9.58
N ASN A 393 -8.19 -6.81 -9.30
CA ASN A 393 -8.59 -6.11 -8.08
C ASN A 393 -9.56 -6.94 -7.25
N ASP A 394 -9.38 -7.05 -5.93
CA ASP A 394 -10.28 -7.81 -5.07
C ASP A 394 -10.25 -7.33 -3.62
N TYR A 395 -11.30 -7.65 -2.85
CA TYR A 395 -11.47 -7.32 -1.43
C TYR A 395 -11.30 -8.55 -0.54
N ASN A 396 -11.15 -8.35 0.76
CA ASN A 396 -10.85 -9.41 1.72
C ASN A 396 -9.62 -10.24 1.32
N GLU A 397 -8.75 -9.67 0.56
CA GLU A 397 -7.54 -10.24 -0.02
C GLU A 397 -6.53 -10.69 1.04
N TYR A 398 -6.68 -10.20 2.26
CA TYR A 398 -5.89 -10.59 3.42
C TYR A 398 -6.40 -11.87 4.13
N TRP A 399 -7.55 -12.39 3.74
CA TRP A 399 -8.08 -13.66 4.27
C TRP A 399 -7.30 -14.83 3.68
N ASP A 400 -6.75 -15.72 4.52
CA ASP A 400 -5.84 -16.78 4.11
C ASP A 400 -6.32 -17.57 2.87
N GLY A 401 -7.55 -18.09 2.90
CA GLY A 401 -8.08 -18.88 1.80
C GLY A 401 -8.32 -18.06 0.51
N LYS A 402 -8.80 -16.82 0.64
CA LYS A 402 -9.06 -15.94 -0.51
C LYS A 402 -7.74 -15.41 -1.09
N ARG A 403 -6.82 -14.99 -0.26
CA ARG A 403 -5.45 -14.60 -0.64
C ARG A 403 -4.79 -15.66 -1.51
N ASP A 404 -4.82 -16.91 -1.07
CA ASP A 404 -4.16 -18.01 -1.78
C ASP A 404 -4.82 -18.28 -3.14
N ARG A 405 -6.14 -18.16 -3.24
CA ARG A 405 -6.87 -18.28 -4.51
C ARG A 405 -6.58 -17.12 -5.48
N ILE A 406 -6.48 -15.89 -4.96
CA ILE A 406 -6.06 -14.73 -5.76
C ILE A 406 -4.65 -14.95 -6.31
N TYR A 407 -3.72 -15.40 -5.44
CA TYR A 407 -2.36 -15.75 -5.84
C TYR A 407 -2.34 -16.79 -6.97
N ASP A 408 -3.10 -17.89 -6.80
CA ASP A 408 -3.17 -18.99 -7.78
C ASP A 408 -3.81 -18.55 -9.10
N LEU A 409 -4.73 -17.58 -9.08
CA LEU A 409 -5.35 -17.00 -10.27
C LEU A 409 -4.36 -16.07 -11.00
N CYS A 410 -3.67 -15.19 -10.26
CA CYS A 410 -2.89 -14.10 -10.85
C CYS A 410 -1.49 -14.54 -11.30
N LYS A 411 -0.85 -15.46 -10.59
CA LYS A 411 0.52 -15.91 -10.93
C LYS A 411 0.65 -16.44 -12.37
N PRO A 412 -0.22 -17.32 -12.88
CA PRO A 412 -0.14 -17.75 -14.27
C PRO A 412 -0.37 -16.62 -15.30
N LEU A 413 -1.18 -15.62 -14.96
CA LEU A 413 -1.45 -14.46 -15.82
C LEU A 413 -0.22 -13.55 -15.91
N TYR A 414 0.47 -13.35 -14.80
CA TYR A 414 1.74 -12.64 -14.76
C TYR A 414 2.83 -13.37 -15.54
N GLU A 415 2.97 -14.68 -15.35
CA GLU A 415 3.93 -15.51 -16.10
C GLU A 415 3.68 -15.50 -17.62
N LYS A 416 2.43 -15.30 -18.05
CA LYS A 416 2.06 -15.09 -19.46
C LYS A 416 2.29 -13.67 -19.97
N GLY A 417 2.64 -12.71 -19.11
CA GLY A 417 2.85 -11.31 -19.45
C GLY A 417 1.56 -10.53 -19.79
N VAL A 418 0.38 -11.03 -19.36
CA VAL A 418 -0.89 -10.34 -19.59
C VAL A 418 -1.39 -9.54 -18.40
N LEU A 419 -0.92 -9.85 -17.18
CA LEU A 419 -1.19 -9.12 -15.95
C LEU A 419 0.11 -8.43 -15.49
N ASP A 420 0.02 -7.18 -15.03
CA ASP A 420 1.14 -6.43 -14.43
C ASP A 420 1.07 -6.42 -12.92
N GLY A 421 -0.12 -6.42 -12.33
CA GLY A 421 -0.24 -6.30 -10.88
C GLY A 421 -1.54 -6.81 -10.27
N ILE A 422 -1.57 -6.75 -8.94
CA ILE A 422 -2.73 -7.07 -8.10
C ILE A 422 -3.15 -5.83 -7.34
N GLY A 423 -4.44 -5.47 -7.45
CA GLY A 423 -5.08 -4.46 -6.62
C GLY A 423 -5.63 -5.08 -5.34
N MET A 424 -5.22 -4.54 -4.21
CA MET A 424 -5.78 -4.82 -2.89
C MET A 424 -6.79 -3.72 -2.58
N GLN A 425 -8.10 -4.04 -2.54
CA GLN A 425 -9.11 -3.03 -2.20
C GLN A 425 -8.89 -2.47 -0.80
N SER A 426 -8.52 -3.33 0.13
CA SER A 426 -8.07 -2.88 1.47
C SER A 426 -9.17 -2.20 2.29
N HIS A 427 -10.40 -2.70 2.16
CA HIS A 427 -11.46 -2.40 3.11
C HIS A 427 -11.17 -3.16 4.40
N VAL A 428 -10.64 -2.49 5.42
CA VAL A 428 -10.12 -3.12 6.62
C VAL A 428 -10.63 -2.47 7.91
N SER A 429 -10.57 -3.22 9.00
CA SER A 429 -10.83 -2.69 10.34
C SER A 429 -9.56 -2.17 11.01
N ALA A 430 -9.72 -1.32 12.01
CA ALA A 430 -8.64 -0.78 12.83
C ALA A 430 -8.04 -1.78 13.84
N ASN A 431 -8.29 -3.08 13.65
CA ASN A 431 -7.73 -4.13 14.48
C ASN A 431 -6.22 -4.33 14.22
N ALA A 432 -5.44 -4.44 15.29
CA ALA A 432 -4.00 -4.68 15.18
C ALA A 432 -3.67 -6.18 14.99
N THR A 433 -4.44 -7.06 15.63
CA THR A 433 -4.16 -8.50 15.72
C THR A 433 -5.40 -9.33 15.43
N GLY A 434 -5.21 -10.62 15.17
CA GLY A 434 -6.28 -11.56 14.91
C GLY A 434 -6.67 -11.60 13.44
N PHE A 435 -7.89 -12.05 13.18
CA PHE A 435 -8.43 -12.14 11.83
C PHE A 435 -8.53 -10.74 11.19
N GLY A 436 -7.95 -10.56 10.02
CA GLY A 436 -7.87 -9.25 9.37
C GLY A 436 -6.94 -8.23 10.04
N GLY A 437 -6.14 -8.65 11.03
CA GLY A 437 -5.17 -7.80 11.70
C GLY A 437 -4.04 -7.34 10.77
N THR A 438 -3.26 -6.37 11.25
CA THR A 438 -2.17 -5.74 10.49
C THR A 438 -1.19 -6.77 9.91
N ASP A 439 -0.80 -7.80 10.69
CA ASP A 439 0.13 -8.82 10.23
C ASP A 439 -0.45 -9.66 9.08
N SER A 440 -1.74 -10.03 9.16
CA SER A 440 -2.43 -10.77 8.09
C SER A 440 -2.47 -9.98 6.79
N TYR A 441 -2.73 -8.68 6.88
CA TYR A 441 -2.75 -7.75 5.75
C TYR A 441 -1.36 -7.63 5.10
N ILE A 442 -0.32 -7.35 5.89
CA ILE A 442 1.06 -7.24 5.40
C ILE A 442 1.54 -8.57 4.80
N LYS A 443 1.15 -9.69 5.39
CA LYS A 443 1.46 -11.03 4.84
C LYS A 443 0.83 -11.24 3.46
N ALA A 444 -0.41 -10.80 3.25
CA ALA A 444 -1.06 -10.87 1.95
C ALA A 444 -0.34 -9.99 0.91
N MET A 445 -0.04 -8.75 1.25
CA MET A 445 0.70 -7.83 0.39
C MET A 445 2.04 -8.44 -0.05
N LYS A 446 2.82 -8.96 0.89
CA LYS A 446 4.12 -9.61 0.60
C LYS A 446 3.95 -10.87 -0.27
N LYS A 447 2.89 -11.66 -0.06
CA LYS A 447 2.60 -12.84 -0.86
C LYS A 447 2.32 -12.48 -2.32
N PHE A 448 1.54 -11.45 -2.58
CA PHE A 448 1.26 -11.01 -3.95
C PHE A 448 2.53 -10.49 -4.63
N LEU A 449 3.31 -9.67 -3.94
CA LEU A 449 4.60 -9.18 -4.42
C LEU A 449 5.61 -10.31 -4.71
N SER A 450 5.51 -11.46 -4.03
CA SER A 450 6.37 -12.63 -4.29
C SER A 450 6.15 -13.28 -5.65
N ILE A 451 5.02 -13.02 -6.33
CA ILE A 451 4.81 -13.39 -7.73
C ILE A 451 5.83 -12.69 -8.63
N GLY A 452 6.22 -11.47 -8.26
CA GLY A 452 7.06 -10.58 -9.03
C GLY A 452 6.27 -9.51 -9.78
N CYS A 453 4.95 -9.51 -9.67
CA CYS A 453 4.06 -8.46 -10.18
C CYS A 453 3.97 -7.28 -9.20
N ASP A 454 3.50 -6.14 -9.69
CA ASP A 454 3.25 -4.98 -8.86
C ASP A 454 1.99 -5.16 -8.00
N VAL A 455 1.90 -4.38 -6.93
CA VAL A 455 0.72 -4.31 -6.08
C VAL A 455 0.28 -2.85 -5.96
N GLN A 456 -1.01 -2.60 -6.04
CA GLN A 456 -1.61 -1.33 -5.68
C GLN A 456 -2.61 -1.53 -4.54
N ILE A 457 -2.58 -0.64 -3.55
CA ILE A 457 -3.62 -0.52 -2.54
C ILE A 457 -4.65 0.42 -3.16
N THR A 458 -5.84 -0.09 -3.48
CA THR A 458 -6.71 0.56 -4.46
C THR A 458 -7.89 1.32 -3.88
N GLU A 459 -8.36 0.91 -2.68
CA GLU A 459 -9.63 1.37 -2.12
C GLU A 459 -9.56 1.47 -0.58
N LEU A 460 -8.41 1.91 -0.05
CA LEU A 460 -8.13 1.88 1.38
C LEU A 460 -9.11 2.71 2.19
N ASP A 461 -9.79 2.05 3.08
CA ASP A 461 -10.51 2.62 4.20
C ASP A 461 -10.29 1.75 5.46
N VAL A 462 -10.35 2.35 6.64
CA VAL A 462 -10.07 1.67 7.92
C VAL A 462 -11.20 1.96 8.91
N SER A 463 -12.16 1.07 8.98
CA SER A 463 -13.31 1.15 9.89
C SER A 463 -12.91 1.07 11.37
N ILE A 464 -13.51 1.90 12.21
CA ILE A 464 -13.45 1.76 13.68
C ILE A 464 -14.55 0.84 14.25
N GLU A 465 -15.32 0.16 13.38
CA GLU A 465 -16.41 -0.76 13.74
C GLU A 465 -17.38 -0.13 14.77
N ASN A 466 -18.02 0.97 14.38
CA ASN A 466 -18.96 1.71 15.24
C ASN A 466 -18.38 2.07 16.63
N GLY A 467 -17.11 2.47 16.67
CA GLY A 467 -16.44 2.87 17.90
C GLY A 467 -15.90 1.72 18.76
N LYS A 468 -15.89 0.49 18.24
CA LYS A 468 -15.18 -0.64 18.87
C LYS A 468 -13.68 -0.39 18.95
N TYR A 469 -13.13 0.29 17.96
CA TYR A 469 -11.75 0.74 17.94
C TYR A 469 -11.68 2.27 18.07
N THR A 470 -10.56 2.78 18.53
CA THR A 470 -10.32 4.22 18.67
C THR A 470 -9.75 4.81 17.39
N LEU A 471 -9.85 6.14 17.23
CA LEU A 471 -9.15 6.86 16.15
C LEU A 471 -7.62 6.67 16.20
N GLN A 472 -7.05 6.35 17.38
CA GLN A 472 -5.64 6.01 17.50
C GLN A 472 -5.35 4.62 16.90
N ASN A 473 -6.21 3.62 17.14
CA ASN A 473 -6.07 2.31 16.49
C ASN A 473 -6.17 2.42 14.97
N GLN A 474 -7.06 3.27 14.47
CA GLN A 474 -7.17 3.59 13.05
C GLN A 474 -5.89 4.23 12.52
N ALA A 475 -5.35 5.23 13.22
CA ALA A 475 -4.10 5.89 12.88
C ALA A 475 -2.92 4.91 12.82
N ASP A 476 -2.83 4.01 13.81
CA ASP A 476 -1.80 2.98 13.86
C ASP A 476 -1.92 1.99 12.67
N LYS A 477 -3.15 1.63 12.28
CA LYS A 477 -3.40 0.75 11.13
C LYS A 477 -2.98 1.41 9.80
N TYR A 478 -3.43 2.64 9.54
CA TYR A 478 -3.02 3.41 8.37
C TYR A 478 -1.50 3.56 8.30
N LYS A 479 -0.89 3.99 9.42
CA LYS A 479 0.58 4.11 9.55
C LYS A 479 1.29 2.81 9.21
N ALA A 480 0.82 1.68 9.74
CA ALA A 480 1.44 0.38 9.51
C ALA A 480 1.37 -0.05 8.03
N ILE A 481 0.23 0.20 7.36
CA ILE A 481 0.04 -0.11 5.93
C ILE A 481 0.99 0.74 5.07
N PHE A 482 0.99 2.06 5.25
CA PHE A 482 1.87 2.96 4.50
C PHE A 482 3.34 2.66 4.77
N LYS A 483 3.70 2.42 6.03
CA LYS A 483 5.08 2.04 6.39
C LYS A 483 5.49 0.73 5.72
N ALA A 484 4.64 -0.29 5.72
CA ALA A 484 4.94 -1.57 5.07
C ALA A 484 5.14 -1.42 3.55
N ALA A 485 4.34 -0.57 2.89
CA ALA A 485 4.49 -0.25 1.48
C ALA A 485 5.82 0.48 1.19
N MET A 486 6.18 1.46 2.03
CA MET A 486 7.45 2.18 1.93
C MET A 486 8.65 1.26 2.15
N ASP A 487 8.62 0.46 3.23
CA ASP A 487 9.70 -0.45 3.59
C ASP A 487 9.92 -1.49 2.49
N TRP A 488 8.84 -1.99 1.88
CA TRP A 488 8.96 -2.87 0.72
C TRP A 488 9.63 -2.17 -0.46
N ASN A 489 9.22 -0.95 -0.79
CA ASN A 489 9.78 -0.21 -1.92
C ASN A 489 11.21 0.27 -1.69
N ARG A 490 11.60 0.49 -0.45
CA ARG A 490 13.01 0.73 -0.07
C ARG A 490 13.84 -0.54 -0.18
N SER A 491 13.21 -1.69 -0.02
CA SER A 491 13.86 -2.98 -0.17
C SER A 491 14.10 -3.27 -1.66
N PRO A 492 15.29 -3.65 -2.14
CA PRO A 492 15.57 -3.95 -3.55
C PRO A 492 15.08 -5.32 -3.96
N GLN A 493 14.06 -5.78 -3.33
CA GLN A 493 13.35 -6.96 -3.78
C GLN A 493 12.84 -6.69 -5.17
N SER A 494 13.42 -7.14 -6.00
CA SER A 494 13.69 -6.86 -7.34
C SER A 494 12.56 -7.10 -8.33
N LYS A 495 11.35 -7.49 -7.97
CA LYS A 495 10.38 -7.79 -9.02
C LYS A 495 9.10 -7.00 -8.88
N GLY A 496 8.35 -7.08 -7.82
CA GLY A 496 7.13 -6.32 -7.64
C GLY A 496 7.33 -5.10 -6.75
N ARG A 497 6.58 -4.04 -6.99
CA ARG A 497 6.60 -2.81 -6.19
C ARG A 497 5.19 -2.42 -5.78
N ILE A 498 5.06 -1.63 -4.72
CA ILE A 498 3.84 -0.91 -4.45
C ILE A 498 3.88 0.37 -5.30
N THR A 499 3.00 0.49 -6.28
CA THR A 499 3.01 1.62 -7.23
C THR A 499 1.98 2.69 -6.93
N ALA A 500 0.94 2.36 -6.16
CA ALA A 500 -0.05 3.32 -5.69
C ALA A 500 -0.67 2.91 -4.35
N VAL A 501 -1.06 3.92 -3.54
CA VAL A 501 -1.93 3.79 -2.38
C VAL A 501 -3.07 4.77 -2.53
N CYS A 502 -4.27 4.25 -2.76
CA CYS A 502 -5.48 5.04 -3.03
C CYS A 502 -6.50 4.81 -1.91
N MET A 503 -7.03 5.88 -1.34
CA MET A 503 -8.15 5.85 -0.40
C MET A 503 -9.47 5.73 -1.16
N TRP A 504 -10.53 5.23 -0.47
CA TRP A 504 -11.85 5.08 -1.07
C TRP A 504 -12.86 6.06 -0.48
N GLY A 505 -12.54 7.34 -0.63
CA GLY A 505 -13.38 8.47 -0.22
C GLY A 505 -12.56 9.67 0.24
N LEU A 506 -13.09 10.87 0.04
CA LEU A 506 -12.40 12.11 0.38
C LEU A 506 -12.47 12.44 1.87
N TYR A 507 -13.62 12.20 2.51
CA TYR A 507 -13.86 12.46 3.93
C TYR A 507 -14.99 11.56 4.45
N ASP A 508 -15.12 11.42 5.76
CA ASP A 508 -15.92 10.36 6.41
C ASP A 508 -17.36 10.29 5.93
N THR A 509 -18.06 11.43 5.76
CA THR A 509 -19.46 11.47 5.32
C THR A 509 -19.69 10.86 3.93
N LEU A 510 -18.68 10.88 3.05
CA LEU A 510 -18.77 10.29 1.70
C LEU A 510 -18.33 8.82 1.65
N SER A 511 -18.10 8.18 2.78
CA SER A 511 -17.72 6.78 2.81
C SER A 511 -18.92 5.86 2.66
N TRP A 512 -18.77 4.80 1.89
CA TRP A 512 -19.76 3.74 1.71
C TRP A 512 -19.98 2.88 2.97
N ILE A 513 -19.02 2.87 3.91
CA ILE A 513 -19.11 2.01 5.11
C ILE A 513 -20.00 2.65 6.19
N GLY A 514 -20.23 3.96 6.12
CA GLY A 514 -21.03 4.68 7.10
C GLY A 514 -20.23 5.73 7.89
N ALA A 515 -20.90 6.82 8.26
CA ALA A 515 -20.28 7.94 8.98
C ALA A 515 -19.82 7.55 10.39
N GLU A 516 -20.49 6.60 11.07
CA GLU A 516 -20.12 6.15 12.43
C GLU A 516 -18.77 5.42 12.45
N ASP A 517 -18.42 4.76 11.35
CA ASP A 517 -17.15 4.05 11.21
C ASP A 517 -15.94 4.93 10.93
N LYS A 518 -16.18 6.20 10.59
CA LYS A 518 -15.15 7.23 10.39
C LYS A 518 -13.91 6.69 9.65
N PRO A 519 -14.06 6.04 8.46
CA PRO A 519 -13.02 5.17 7.95
C PRO A 519 -11.89 5.88 7.21
N LEU A 520 -12.01 7.18 6.93
CA LEU A 520 -11.11 7.91 6.05
C LEU A 520 -10.09 8.80 6.79
N LEU A 521 -9.22 9.49 6.06
CA LEU A 521 -8.17 10.35 6.64
C LEU A 521 -8.68 11.70 7.11
N PHE A 522 -9.85 12.16 6.59
CA PHE A 522 -10.48 13.42 6.92
C PHE A 522 -11.84 13.19 7.56
N ASP A 523 -12.19 14.02 8.54
CA ASP A 523 -13.47 13.96 9.24
C ASP A 523 -14.62 14.56 8.43
N ASP A 524 -15.84 14.58 8.99
CA ASP A 524 -17.05 15.11 8.37
C ASP A 524 -16.95 16.60 7.97
N ASN A 525 -16.02 17.34 8.55
CA ASN A 525 -15.71 18.73 8.22
C ASN A 525 -14.46 18.87 7.33
N VAL A 526 -14.03 17.79 6.69
CA VAL A 526 -12.82 17.75 5.84
C VAL A 526 -11.54 18.16 6.60
N LYS A 527 -11.52 17.96 7.93
CA LYS A 527 -10.33 18.23 8.75
C LYS A 527 -9.48 16.97 8.88
N PRO A 528 -8.14 17.10 8.85
CA PRO A 528 -7.25 15.97 9.04
C PRO A 528 -7.49 15.28 10.39
N LYS A 529 -7.57 13.95 10.37
CA LYS A 529 -7.70 13.10 11.55
C LYS A 529 -6.32 12.63 12.04
N PRO A 530 -6.22 12.01 13.24
CA PRO A 530 -4.97 11.40 13.71
C PRO A 530 -4.35 10.43 12.70
N ALA A 531 -5.16 9.76 11.88
CA ALA A 531 -4.70 8.89 10.81
C ALA A 531 -3.91 9.63 9.72
N TYR A 532 -4.39 10.81 9.31
CA TYR A 532 -3.67 11.67 8.36
C TYR A 532 -2.30 12.07 8.91
N GLU A 533 -2.26 12.56 10.16
CA GLU A 533 -1.03 12.97 10.82
C GLU A 533 -0.04 11.80 10.97
N ALA A 534 -0.54 10.62 11.33
CA ALA A 534 0.29 9.43 11.49
C ALA A 534 0.92 8.97 10.17
N VAL A 535 0.22 9.19 9.05
CA VAL A 535 0.69 8.82 7.70
C VAL A 535 1.68 9.85 7.17
N ILE A 536 1.31 11.15 7.14
CA ILE A 536 2.14 12.18 6.50
C ILE A 536 3.49 12.35 7.20
N ASN A 537 3.54 12.12 8.51
CA ASN A 537 4.76 12.19 9.32
C ASN A 537 5.67 10.94 9.20
N LEU A 538 5.33 9.95 8.35
CA LEU A 538 6.23 8.84 8.05
C LEU A 538 7.46 9.27 7.24
N VAL A 539 7.33 10.35 6.50
CA VAL A 539 8.42 10.90 5.67
C VAL A 539 8.78 12.29 6.20
N PRO A 540 10.03 12.52 6.60
CA PRO A 540 10.50 13.86 6.98
C PRO A 540 10.23 14.88 5.87
N GLN A 541 9.76 16.07 6.23
CA GLN A 541 9.39 17.08 5.23
C GLN A 541 10.57 17.48 4.32
N SER A 542 11.81 17.33 4.80
CA SER A 542 13.02 17.55 4.00
C SER A 542 13.21 16.54 2.85
N GLU A 543 12.51 15.39 2.90
CA GLU A 543 12.56 14.34 1.89
C GLU A 543 11.37 14.39 0.91
N TRP A 544 10.44 15.32 1.12
CA TRP A 544 9.29 15.50 0.24
C TRP A 544 9.73 15.98 -1.14
N GLY A 545 9.26 15.30 -2.18
CA GLY A 545 9.65 15.56 -3.56
C GLY A 545 8.49 15.89 -4.48
N GLU A 546 8.79 15.96 -5.75
CA GLU A 546 7.83 16.06 -6.85
C GLU A 546 8.01 14.87 -7.77
N GLY A 547 6.94 14.13 -8.05
CA GLY A 547 6.95 12.97 -8.93
C GLY A 547 7.37 11.66 -8.25
N ILE A 548 7.21 10.54 -8.96
CA ILE A 548 7.54 9.20 -8.48
C ILE A 548 8.91 8.81 -9.02
N THR A 549 9.96 9.11 -8.27
CA THR A 549 11.29 8.58 -8.55
C THR A 549 11.63 7.59 -7.43
N PRO A 550 11.85 6.31 -7.71
CA PRO A 550 12.35 5.38 -6.72
C PRO A 550 13.64 5.93 -6.12
N PRO A 551 13.88 5.77 -4.82
CA PRO A 551 15.16 6.17 -4.22
C PRO A 551 16.32 5.54 -4.99
N ALA A 552 17.32 6.34 -5.33
CA ALA A 552 18.51 5.83 -6.00
C ALA A 552 19.21 4.76 -5.15
N ASP A 553 19.83 3.78 -5.82
CA ASP A 553 20.70 2.84 -5.14
C ASP A 553 21.83 3.59 -4.41
N ILE A 554 22.25 3.07 -3.27
CA ILE A 554 23.40 3.59 -2.54
C ILE A 554 24.64 3.01 -3.17
N GLU A 555 25.48 3.89 -3.69
CA GLU A 555 26.80 3.50 -4.18
C GLU A 555 27.78 3.38 -2.99
N PRO A 556 28.70 2.43 -3.02
CA PRO A 556 29.73 2.33 -2.00
C PRO A 556 30.69 3.52 -2.03
N ASP A 557 31.29 3.84 -0.92
CA ASP A 557 32.33 4.86 -0.83
C ASP A 557 33.63 4.44 -1.59
N SER A 558 34.64 5.30 -1.53
CA SER A 558 35.94 5.04 -2.18
C SER A 558 36.69 3.80 -1.66
N ASN A 559 36.31 3.29 -0.46
CA ASN A 559 36.84 2.06 0.12
C ASN A 559 36.01 0.82 -0.29
N GLY A 560 34.92 1.02 -1.00
CA GLY A 560 33.94 -0.01 -1.34
C GLY A 560 32.95 -0.29 -0.20
N TRP A 561 32.80 0.63 0.75
CA TRP A 561 31.93 0.43 1.93
C TRP A 561 30.56 1.08 1.73
N TYR A 562 29.52 0.38 2.13
CA TYR A 562 28.15 0.88 2.17
C TYR A 562 27.79 1.46 3.53
N PHE A 563 28.40 0.97 4.59
CA PHE A 563 28.36 1.57 5.91
C PHE A 563 29.66 1.26 6.69
N ASN A 564 29.99 2.12 7.64
CA ASN A 564 31.02 1.94 8.63
C ASN A 564 30.52 2.49 9.98
N SER A 565 30.35 1.65 10.98
CA SER A 565 29.89 2.00 12.31
C SER A 565 31.07 1.98 13.27
N VAL A 566 31.52 3.19 13.66
CA VAL A 566 32.66 3.43 14.54
C VAL A 566 32.25 3.81 15.96
N PHE A 567 30.95 4.08 16.19
CA PHE A 567 30.31 4.34 17.48
C PHE A 567 30.84 5.55 18.27
N GLU A 568 31.57 6.46 17.65
CA GLU A 568 32.17 7.62 18.32
C GLU A 568 31.17 8.70 18.74
N GLU A 569 30.06 8.88 17.96
CA GLU A 569 29.07 9.93 18.21
C GLU A 569 27.67 9.38 18.51
N SER A 570 27.38 8.14 18.14
CA SER A 570 26.05 7.53 18.24
C SER A 570 26.12 6.00 18.23
N THR A 571 24.97 5.34 18.26
CA THR A 571 24.89 3.88 18.02
C THR A 571 24.96 3.51 16.53
N ASP A 572 25.18 4.48 15.64
CA ASP A 572 25.32 4.33 14.18
C ASP A 572 24.24 3.49 13.51
N GLY A 573 23.00 3.62 14.00
CA GLY A 573 21.84 2.89 13.48
C GLY A 573 21.72 1.45 13.97
N TRP A 574 22.59 1.01 14.87
CA TRP A 574 22.42 -0.27 15.57
C TRP A 574 21.32 -0.17 16.62
N GLU A 575 20.56 -1.25 16.75
CA GLU A 575 19.42 -1.40 17.65
C GLU A 575 19.61 -2.57 18.60
N ALA A 576 19.04 -2.47 19.80
CA ALA A 576 19.01 -3.58 20.73
C ALA A 576 18.19 -4.77 20.17
N ARG A 577 18.73 -5.98 20.26
CA ARG A 577 18.05 -7.20 19.84
C ARG A 577 17.64 -8.05 21.05
N GLY A 578 16.36 -8.43 21.08
CA GLY A 578 15.80 -9.15 22.24
C GLY A 578 15.68 -8.24 23.46
N GLY A 579 16.05 -8.76 24.63
CA GLY A 579 15.99 -8.01 25.88
C GLY A 579 17.31 -7.32 26.27
N ALA A 580 18.25 -7.15 25.35
CA ALA A 580 19.50 -6.44 25.60
C ALA A 580 19.27 -4.91 25.63
N ASN A 581 20.22 -4.19 26.26
CA ASN A 581 20.40 -2.76 26.08
C ASN A 581 21.68 -2.52 25.29
N ILE A 582 21.73 -1.44 24.51
CA ILE A 582 22.93 -0.98 23.82
C ILE A 582 23.21 0.47 24.15
N LEU A 583 24.49 0.81 24.35
CA LEU A 583 24.94 2.18 24.59
C LEU A 583 26.41 2.34 24.17
N GLN A 584 26.78 3.56 23.84
CA GLN A 584 28.19 3.93 23.64
C GLN A 584 28.97 3.78 24.94
N SER A 585 30.22 3.35 24.85
CA SER A 585 31.06 3.11 26.01
C SER A 585 32.55 3.27 25.71
N GLY A 586 33.20 4.22 26.36
CA GLY A 586 34.65 4.39 26.36
C GLY A 586 35.43 3.42 27.25
N ARG A 587 34.74 2.39 27.82
CA ARG A 587 35.41 1.39 28.68
C ARG A 587 36.36 0.49 27.91
N LYS A 588 36.03 0.18 26.63
CA LYS A 588 36.84 -0.66 25.77
C LYS A 588 36.55 -0.37 24.30
N ALA A 589 37.41 0.33 23.60
CA ALA A 589 37.34 0.55 22.16
C ALA A 589 38.36 -0.29 21.40
N TYR A 590 38.06 -0.67 20.16
CA TYR A 590 39.00 -1.30 19.25
C TYR A 590 39.80 -0.23 18.50
N GLU A 591 39.14 0.72 17.92
CA GLU A 591 39.72 1.93 17.33
C GLU A 591 38.98 3.16 17.92
N GLY A 592 39.59 4.35 17.92
CA GLY A 592 38.96 5.53 18.51
C GLY A 592 38.90 5.53 20.05
N GLU A 593 37.87 6.19 20.61
CA GLU A 593 37.66 6.37 22.03
C GLU A 593 36.47 5.60 22.57
N GLU A 594 35.47 5.26 21.73
CA GLU A 594 34.23 4.62 22.10
C GLU A 594 33.94 3.34 21.29
N SER A 595 33.05 2.50 21.77
CA SER A 595 32.49 1.32 21.11
C SER A 595 31.05 1.11 21.56
N LEU A 596 30.33 0.19 20.95
CA LEU A 596 28.96 -0.17 21.34
C LEU A 596 28.97 -1.28 22.37
N LEU A 597 28.59 -0.98 23.62
CA LEU A 597 28.36 -1.97 24.68
C LEU A 597 26.97 -2.58 24.54
N VAL A 598 26.91 -3.92 24.60
CA VAL A 598 25.69 -4.74 24.65
C VAL A 598 25.59 -5.37 26.03
N GLU A 599 24.59 -4.98 26.82
CA GLU A 599 24.42 -5.38 28.21
C GLU A 599 22.99 -5.83 28.56
N ASN A 600 22.77 -6.22 29.82
CA ASN A 600 21.48 -6.68 30.36
C ASN A 600 20.89 -7.86 29.58
N ARG A 601 21.75 -8.73 29.07
CA ARG A 601 21.39 -9.89 28.28
C ARG A 601 20.89 -11.05 29.19
N THR A 602 19.71 -11.58 28.88
CA THR A 602 19.12 -12.71 29.60
C THR A 602 19.05 -14.00 28.76
N SER A 603 19.45 -13.92 27.49
CA SER A 603 19.58 -15.06 26.58
C SER A 603 20.78 -14.86 25.66
N SER A 604 21.38 -15.97 25.20
CA SER A 604 22.56 -15.90 24.33
C SER A 604 22.29 -15.19 23.00
N TRP A 605 21.06 -15.28 22.50
CA TRP A 605 20.63 -14.63 21.25
C TRP A 605 20.28 -13.13 21.40
N HIS A 606 20.27 -12.57 22.62
CA HIS A 606 20.16 -11.13 22.82
C HIS A 606 21.46 -10.45 22.38
N GLY A 607 21.36 -9.36 21.64
CA GLY A 607 22.54 -8.74 21.06
C GLY A 607 22.30 -7.35 20.51
N ALA A 608 23.08 -6.95 19.53
CA ALA A 608 22.91 -5.74 18.75
C ALA A 608 22.67 -6.10 17.28
N ALA A 609 21.76 -5.40 16.62
CA ALA A 609 21.39 -5.62 15.24
C ALA A 609 21.44 -4.33 14.41
N TYR A 610 21.81 -4.46 13.15
CA TYR A 610 21.83 -3.39 12.15
C TYR A 610 20.97 -3.77 10.97
N THR A 611 20.04 -2.89 10.57
CA THR A 611 19.18 -3.11 9.42
C THR A 611 19.94 -2.79 8.14
N LEU A 612 20.05 -3.76 7.24
CA LEU A 612 20.69 -3.58 5.94
C LEU A 612 19.77 -2.76 5.02
N ASP A 613 20.25 -1.59 4.59
CA ASP A 613 19.54 -0.77 3.61
C ASP A 613 19.49 -1.52 2.29
N SER A 614 18.32 -1.69 1.82
CA SER A 614 18.06 -2.46 0.63
C SER A 614 18.45 -1.76 -0.67
N ARG A 615 18.71 -0.46 -0.64
CA ARG A 615 19.33 0.24 -1.76
C ARG A 615 20.81 -0.11 -1.94
N ALA A 616 21.46 -0.59 -0.88
CA ALA A 616 22.85 -1.05 -0.86
C ALA A 616 22.97 -2.57 -0.99
N PHE A 617 22.16 -3.31 -0.22
CA PHE A 617 22.30 -4.76 -0.06
C PHE A 617 21.18 -5.51 -0.79
N LYS A 618 21.49 -6.04 -1.98
CA LYS A 618 20.55 -6.72 -2.88
C LYS A 618 20.53 -8.23 -2.62
N PRO A 619 19.35 -8.89 -2.55
CA PRO A 619 19.26 -10.35 -2.51
C PRO A 619 20.05 -11.01 -3.63
N GLY A 620 20.60 -12.19 -3.35
CA GLY A 620 21.38 -12.96 -4.33
C GLY A 620 22.74 -12.39 -4.70
N LYS A 621 23.13 -11.21 -4.20
CA LYS A 621 24.45 -10.60 -4.41
C LYS A 621 25.38 -10.94 -3.26
N THR A 622 26.69 -10.82 -3.55
CA THR A 622 27.77 -11.13 -2.60
C THR A 622 28.31 -9.86 -1.98
N TYR A 623 28.53 -9.87 -0.68
CA TYR A 623 29.02 -8.74 0.11
C TYR A 623 30.09 -9.17 1.10
N SER A 624 30.91 -8.21 1.53
CA SER A 624 31.85 -8.34 2.63
C SER A 624 31.24 -7.75 3.90
N PHE A 625 31.29 -8.50 5.00
CA PHE A 625 30.87 -8.03 6.33
C PHE A 625 32.02 -8.23 7.32
N SER A 626 32.19 -7.27 8.20
CA SER A 626 33.15 -7.32 9.31
C SER A 626 32.60 -6.62 10.54
N VAL A 627 32.81 -7.20 11.72
CA VAL A 627 32.53 -6.59 13.02
C VAL A 627 33.63 -7.04 13.99
N ASN A 628 34.29 -6.12 14.70
CA ASN A 628 35.16 -6.49 15.80
C ASN A 628 34.35 -6.64 17.07
N THR A 629 34.65 -7.66 17.88
CA THR A 629 33.97 -7.91 19.16
C THR A 629 34.91 -8.33 20.26
N THR A 630 34.60 -8.01 21.51
CA THR A 630 35.30 -8.40 22.72
C THR A 630 34.34 -8.46 23.91
N TYR A 631 34.78 -9.01 25.04
CA TYR A 631 34.09 -9.00 26.33
C TYR A 631 35.07 -8.91 27.48
N LEU A 632 34.63 -8.42 28.64
CA LEU A 632 35.53 -8.15 29.78
C LEU A 632 35.26 -9.03 31.00
N ASP A 633 34.07 -9.56 31.13
CA ASP A 633 33.61 -10.29 32.31
C ASP A 633 33.03 -11.67 31.89
N GLY A 634 33.33 -12.72 32.61
CA GLY A 634 32.92 -14.09 32.31
C GLY A 634 34.09 -15.08 32.26
N ASP A 635 33.91 -16.18 31.51
CA ASP A 635 34.92 -17.21 31.31
C ASP A 635 36.15 -16.71 30.53
N ASP A 636 37.21 -17.54 30.46
CA ASP A 636 38.45 -17.16 29.77
C ASP A 636 38.31 -17.01 28.27
N SER A 637 37.30 -17.64 27.66
CA SER A 637 36.97 -17.49 26.25
C SER A 637 35.45 -17.50 26.01
N ASP A 638 34.97 -16.79 25.00
CA ASP A 638 33.57 -16.79 24.55
C ASP A 638 33.50 -16.83 23.04
N LYS A 639 32.50 -17.54 22.51
CA LYS A 639 32.28 -17.66 21.06
C LYS A 639 31.18 -16.74 20.61
N PHE A 640 31.48 -15.96 19.59
CA PHE A 640 30.60 -14.96 18.97
C PHE A 640 30.18 -15.37 17.57
N TYR A 641 28.98 -14.94 17.18
CA TYR A 641 28.44 -15.03 15.83
C TYR A 641 28.07 -13.67 15.28
N LEU A 642 28.43 -13.42 14.03
CA LEU A 642 27.77 -12.44 13.18
C LEU A 642 26.76 -13.20 12.32
N LYS A 643 25.48 -12.86 12.40
CA LYS A 643 24.41 -13.57 11.72
C LYS A 643 23.54 -12.64 10.90
N LEU A 644 22.86 -13.20 9.91
CA LEU A 644 21.81 -12.57 9.14
C LEU A 644 20.45 -13.07 9.63
N GLN A 645 19.55 -12.16 9.94
CA GLN A 645 18.11 -12.40 10.05
C GLN A 645 17.45 -11.86 8.79
N TYR A 646 16.52 -12.60 8.18
CA TYR A 646 15.81 -12.18 6.98
C TYR A 646 14.44 -12.86 6.89
N THR A 647 13.54 -12.27 6.11
CA THR A 647 12.28 -12.90 5.71
C THR A 647 12.48 -13.58 4.36
N ASN A 648 12.14 -14.88 4.21
CA ASN A 648 12.23 -15.61 2.95
C ASN A 648 11.01 -15.34 2.04
N GLY A 649 11.01 -15.89 0.83
CA GLY A 649 9.92 -15.76 -0.14
C GLY A 649 8.55 -16.26 0.36
N ASP A 650 8.51 -17.15 1.35
CA ASP A 650 7.27 -17.63 1.99
C ASP A 650 6.78 -16.73 3.12
N GLY A 651 7.51 -15.66 3.45
CA GLY A 651 7.20 -14.75 4.54
C GLY A 651 7.67 -15.23 5.92
N ASP A 652 8.48 -16.29 5.99
CA ASP A 652 9.03 -16.79 7.25
C ASP A 652 10.33 -16.09 7.63
N THR A 653 10.52 -15.81 8.92
CA THR A 653 11.80 -15.32 9.43
C THR A 653 12.83 -16.46 9.47
N LYS A 654 13.97 -16.25 8.86
CA LYS A 654 15.11 -17.18 8.80
C LYS A 654 16.36 -16.54 9.39
N TYR A 655 17.30 -17.40 9.81
CA TYR A 655 18.57 -17.00 10.40
C TYR A 655 19.71 -17.76 9.75
N ALA A 656 20.79 -17.06 9.37
CA ALA A 656 21.97 -17.63 8.76
C ALA A 656 23.24 -17.07 9.42
N THR A 657 24.30 -17.86 9.51
CA THR A 657 25.59 -17.41 10.05
C THR A 657 26.43 -16.80 8.93
N ILE A 658 26.89 -15.57 9.12
CA ILE A 658 27.82 -14.87 8.24
C ILE A 658 29.26 -15.21 8.62
N ALA A 659 29.59 -15.09 9.91
CA ALA A 659 30.91 -15.36 10.46
C ALA A 659 30.82 -15.80 11.92
N GLU A 660 31.88 -16.50 12.40
CA GLU A 660 32.03 -16.88 13.80
C GLU A 660 33.49 -16.78 14.24
N ALA A 661 33.72 -16.41 15.49
CA ALA A 661 35.05 -16.41 16.08
C ALA A 661 34.96 -16.60 17.60
N THR A 662 36.08 -17.07 18.23
CA THR A 662 36.21 -17.15 19.67
C THR A 662 37.19 -16.09 20.15
N ALA A 663 36.71 -15.19 21.03
CA ALA A 663 37.53 -14.19 21.70
C ALA A 663 38.06 -14.75 23.05
N ASP A 664 39.31 -14.47 23.38
CA ASP A 664 39.80 -14.55 24.75
C ASP A 664 39.37 -13.30 25.52
N LYS A 665 39.08 -13.42 26.81
CA LYS A 665 38.62 -12.34 27.66
C LYS A 665 39.55 -11.12 27.56
N GLY A 666 38.94 -9.96 27.23
CA GLY A 666 39.62 -8.69 27.05
C GLY A 666 40.37 -8.53 25.73
N GLN A 667 40.36 -9.54 24.85
CA GLN A 667 40.95 -9.46 23.52
C GLN A 667 39.90 -9.27 22.45
N TRP A 668 40.18 -8.38 21.51
CA TRP A 668 39.33 -8.18 20.33
C TRP A 668 39.51 -9.31 19.32
N VAL A 669 38.43 -9.73 18.67
CA VAL A 669 38.42 -10.67 17.55
C VAL A 669 37.53 -10.12 16.44
N GLN A 670 37.91 -10.36 15.19
CA GLN A 670 37.12 -10.01 14.02
C GLN A 670 36.18 -11.12 13.62
N LEU A 671 34.91 -10.78 13.46
CA LEU A 671 33.90 -11.60 12.78
C LEU A 671 33.82 -11.10 11.32
N ALA A 672 34.40 -11.83 10.37
CA ALA A 672 34.47 -11.36 8.98
C ALA A 672 34.14 -12.47 7.97
N ASN A 673 33.50 -12.06 6.89
CA ASN A 673 33.29 -12.85 5.69
C ASN A 673 33.29 -11.95 4.47
N THR A 674 34.26 -12.11 3.59
CA THR A 674 34.44 -11.25 2.41
C THR A 674 33.62 -11.68 1.19
N GLU A 675 32.99 -12.86 1.22
CA GLU A 675 32.26 -13.45 0.10
C GLU A 675 30.90 -14.00 0.52
N TYR A 676 30.21 -13.29 1.42
CA TYR A 676 28.90 -13.73 1.88
C TYR A 676 27.81 -13.40 0.85
N LYS A 677 27.22 -14.45 0.25
CA LYS A 677 26.07 -14.31 -0.65
C LYS A 677 24.79 -14.16 0.16
N LEU A 678 24.06 -13.04 0.00
CA LEU A 678 22.73 -12.88 0.55
C LEU A 678 21.76 -13.87 -0.12
N PRO A 679 20.79 -14.45 0.61
CA PRO A 679 19.79 -15.36 0.01
C PRO A 679 19.02 -14.70 -1.12
N ASP A 680 18.67 -15.46 -2.16
CA ASP A 680 18.08 -14.92 -3.41
C ASP A 680 16.70 -14.26 -3.21
N GLU A 681 15.95 -14.67 -2.18
CA GLU A 681 14.60 -14.15 -1.89
C GLU A 681 14.51 -13.50 -0.49
N ALA A 682 15.64 -12.93 0.00
CA ALA A 682 15.69 -12.35 1.33
C ALA A 682 15.09 -10.94 1.38
N SER A 683 14.23 -10.66 2.36
CA SER A 683 13.72 -9.33 2.70
C SER A 683 13.91 -9.02 4.19
N ASP A 684 13.69 -7.76 4.58
CA ASP A 684 13.79 -7.31 5.99
C ASP A 684 15.10 -7.76 6.65
N MET A 685 16.20 -7.60 5.92
CA MET A 685 17.50 -8.12 6.30
C MET A 685 18.12 -7.32 7.45
N LYS A 686 18.58 -8.02 8.48
CA LYS A 686 19.36 -7.44 9.58
C LYS A 686 20.58 -8.30 9.83
N ILE A 687 21.74 -7.70 9.95
CA ILE A 687 22.88 -8.36 10.56
C ILE A 687 22.87 -8.15 12.08
N TYR A 688 23.38 -9.09 12.84
CA TYR A 688 23.43 -8.97 14.29
C TYR A 688 24.55 -9.80 14.90
N VAL A 689 25.04 -9.33 16.06
CA VAL A 689 26.06 -10.03 16.86
C VAL A 689 25.42 -10.63 18.09
N GLU A 690 25.74 -11.89 18.36
CA GLU A 690 25.29 -12.64 19.53
C GLU A 690 26.39 -13.58 20.04
N THR A 691 26.25 -14.13 21.26
CA THR A 691 27.14 -15.18 21.79
C THR A 691 26.57 -16.59 21.51
N ALA A 692 27.42 -17.58 21.47
CA ALA A 692 27.00 -18.98 21.22
C ALA A 692 26.12 -19.55 22.36
N ALA A 693 26.48 -19.30 23.61
CA ALA A 693 25.83 -19.90 24.77
C ALA A 693 25.73 -18.99 26.00
N THR A 694 26.54 -17.96 26.10
CA THR A 694 26.66 -17.12 27.29
C THR A 694 25.70 -15.95 27.25
N THR A 695 25.54 -15.25 28.38
CA THR A 695 24.87 -13.98 28.52
C THR A 695 25.83 -12.85 28.91
N ASN A 696 27.12 -13.04 28.67
CA ASN A 696 28.14 -12.02 28.97
C ASN A 696 27.83 -10.73 28.24
N ASN A 697 28.04 -9.58 28.91
CA ASN A 697 28.08 -8.32 28.23
C ASN A 697 29.26 -8.27 27.27
N PHE A 698 29.09 -7.67 26.12
CA PHE A 698 30.14 -7.59 25.10
C PHE A 698 30.17 -6.23 24.41
N TYR A 699 31.24 -5.97 23.71
CA TYR A 699 31.47 -4.75 22.94
C TYR A 699 31.59 -5.10 21.47
N ILE A 700 31.08 -4.25 20.60
CA ILE A 700 31.33 -4.30 19.15
C ILE A 700 31.88 -2.96 18.69
N ASP A 701 32.73 -3.00 17.66
CA ASP A 701 33.38 -1.83 17.12
C ASP A 701 33.78 -2.04 15.66
N ASP A 702 33.99 -0.94 14.92
CA ASP A 702 34.38 -0.98 13.50
C ASP A 702 33.56 -1.99 12.68
N ALA A 703 32.24 -1.82 12.67
CA ALA A 703 31.35 -2.68 11.94
C ALA A 703 31.16 -2.14 10.50
N VAL A 704 31.49 -2.96 9.51
CA VAL A 704 31.53 -2.57 8.09
C VAL A 704 30.71 -3.54 7.25
N GLY A 705 29.92 -2.99 6.31
CA GLY A 705 29.32 -3.71 5.18
C GLY A 705 29.83 -3.14 3.86
N ALA A 706 30.38 -4.00 3.00
CA ALA A 706 31.09 -3.58 1.79
C ALA A 706 30.77 -4.45 0.58
N VAL A 707 31.24 -4.00 -0.59
CA VAL A 707 31.22 -4.78 -1.85
C VAL A 707 31.92 -6.12 -1.65
N GLY A 708 31.39 -7.21 -2.21
CA GLY A 708 31.96 -8.54 -2.13
C GLY A 708 33.41 -8.58 -2.59
N GLY A 709 34.26 -9.31 -1.87
CA GLY A 709 35.70 -9.35 -2.12
C GLY A 709 36.51 -8.26 -1.42
N THR A 710 35.86 -7.24 -0.81
CA THR A 710 36.56 -6.20 -0.07
C THR A 710 37.14 -6.78 1.22
N VAL A 711 38.47 -6.71 1.36
CA VAL A 711 39.16 -7.14 2.58
C VAL A 711 39.13 -5.99 3.58
N ILE A 712 38.43 -6.20 4.70
CA ILE A 712 38.29 -5.22 5.78
C ILE A 712 39.33 -5.58 6.85
N LYS A 713 40.19 -4.65 7.19
CA LYS A 713 41.17 -4.83 8.26
C LYS A 713 40.43 -4.82 9.60
N GLY A 714 40.72 -5.79 10.45
CA GLY A 714 40.13 -5.91 11.79
C GLY A 714 41.09 -6.54 12.79
N ALA A 715 40.56 -6.85 13.96
CA ALA A 715 41.32 -7.40 15.07
C ALA A 715 41.94 -8.78 14.72
N VAL A 716 43.22 -8.90 14.87
CA VAL A 716 43.92 -10.15 14.68
C VAL A 716 44.06 -10.83 16.06
N LYS A 717 43.65 -12.12 16.12
CA LYS A 717 43.84 -12.89 17.34
C LYS A 717 45.32 -12.98 17.65
N VAL A 718 45.77 -12.37 18.75
CA VAL A 718 47.12 -12.49 19.24
C VAL A 718 47.27 -13.89 19.86
N GLU A 719 47.99 -14.77 19.19
CA GLU A 719 48.30 -16.06 19.77
C GLU A 719 49.11 -15.90 21.07
N LYS A 720 48.67 -16.56 22.15
CA LYS A 720 49.41 -16.53 23.40
C LYS A 720 50.80 -17.12 23.15
N TYR A 721 51.81 -16.39 23.56
CA TYR A 721 53.18 -16.84 23.50
C TYR A 721 53.88 -16.63 24.83
N THR A 722 54.86 -17.49 25.13
CA THR A 722 55.81 -17.29 26.20
C THR A 722 57.02 -16.64 25.62
N SER A 723 57.41 -15.47 26.16
CA SER A 723 58.61 -14.75 25.70
C SER A 723 59.84 -15.68 25.83
N GLY A 724 60.52 -15.90 24.74
CA GLY A 724 61.65 -16.80 24.61
C GLY A 724 61.35 -18.23 24.17
N ASP A 725 60.10 -18.70 24.27
CA ASP A 725 59.62 -20.00 23.76
C ASP A 725 59.14 -19.82 22.31
N ILE A 726 60.09 -19.85 21.37
CA ILE A 726 59.82 -19.50 19.95
C ILE A 726 59.15 -20.66 19.22
N ASP A 727 59.52 -21.91 19.57
CA ASP A 727 58.96 -23.10 18.93
C ASP A 727 57.67 -23.61 19.62
N ASN A 728 57.23 -22.94 20.70
CA ASN A 728 55.99 -23.24 21.44
C ASN A 728 55.96 -24.66 22.06
N ASN A 729 57.11 -25.16 22.51
CA ASN A 729 57.18 -26.45 23.12
C ASN A 729 56.98 -26.42 24.67
N GLY A 730 56.82 -25.23 25.26
CA GLY A 730 56.63 -24.95 26.68
C GLY A 730 57.92 -24.79 27.49
N TYR A 731 59.06 -24.83 26.84
CA TYR A 731 60.39 -24.66 27.45
C TYR A 731 61.18 -23.60 26.68
N ILE A 732 62.06 -22.89 27.38
CA ILE A 732 62.99 -21.96 26.75
C ILE A 732 64.35 -22.61 26.74
N ASP A 733 64.79 -23.12 25.60
CA ASP A 733 65.99 -23.95 25.51
C ASP A 733 66.82 -23.67 24.24
N ALA A 734 67.76 -24.60 23.90
CA ALA A 734 68.66 -24.41 22.75
C ALA A 734 67.94 -24.44 21.40
N PHE A 735 66.75 -25.03 21.31
CA PHE A 735 65.99 -25.05 20.08
C PHE A 735 65.44 -23.65 19.78
N ASP A 736 64.95 -22.92 20.77
CA ASP A 736 64.51 -21.51 20.60
C ASP A 736 65.64 -20.65 20.10
N MET A 737 66.89 -20.89 20.57
CA MET A 737 68.04 -20.15 20.06
C MET A 737 68.30 -20.44 18.55
N ILE A 738 68.00 -21.65 18.10
CA ILE A 738 68.09 -21.99 16.67
C ILE A 738 67.04 -21.23 15.88
N PHE A 739 65.79 -21.19 16.36
CA PHE A 739 64.70 -20.43 15.76
C PHE A 739 64.99 -18.93 15.79
N ALA A 740 65.48 -18.38 16.88
CA ALA A 740 65.89 -17.00 17.00
C ALA A 740 66.94 -16.61 15.97
N ARG A 741 68.01 -17.39 15.83
CA ARG A 741 69.08 -17.16 14.82
C ARG A 741 68.54 -17.30 13.38
N ARG A 742 67.66 -18.24 13.13
CA ARG A 742 67.01 -18.41 11.83
C ARG A 742 66.14 -17.20 11.50
N GLY A 743 65.40 -16.65 12.50
CA GLY A 743 64.59 -15.44 12.38
C GLY A 743 65.39 -14.23 11.99
N LEU A 744 66.62 -14.06 12.48
CA LEU A 744 67.53 -12.98 12.04
C LEU A 744 67.94 -13.05 10.57
N ILE A 745 67.94 -14.22 9.95
CA ILE A 745 68.42 -14.42 8.60
C ILE A 745 67.26 -14.47 7.63
N ASN A 746 66.18 -15.20 7.94
CA ASN A 746 65.09 -15.51 7.00
C ASN A 746 63.73 -14.93 7.43
N GLY A 747 63.65 -14.26 8.58
CA GLY A 747 62.38 -13.89 9.19
C GLY A 747 61.74 -15.06 9.91
N PHE A 748 60.57 -14.82 10.54
CA PHE A 748 59.75 -15.83 11.22
C PHE A 748 58.59 -16.28 10.34
N SER A 749 58.07 -17.48 10.60
CA SER A 749 56.95 -18.07 9.85
C SER A 749 55.57 -17.56 10.36
N SER A 750 55.55 -16.97 11.54
CA SER A 750 54.33 -16.40 12.14
C SER A 750 54.63 -15.19 13.02
N ASP A 751 53.61 -14.34 13.24
CA ASP A 751 53.71 -13.24 14.22
C ASP A 751 53.90 -13.74 15.63
N ARG A 752 53.37 -14.92 16.00
CA ARG A 752 53.60 -15.55 17.30
C ARG A 752 55.09 -15.82 17.54
N GLU A 753 55.76 -16.48 16.56
CA GLU A 753 57.21 -16.75 16.64
C GLU A 753 58.01 -15.47 16.77
N LYS A 754 57.65 -14.44 15.99
CA LYS A 754 58.30 -13.14 16.03
C LYS A 754 58.12 -12.43 17.40
N ASN A 755 56.88 -12.48 17.94
CA ASN A 755 56.58 -11.87 19.25
C ASN A 755 57.21 -12.65 20.40
N ALA A 756 57.28 -13.98 20.31
CA ALA A 756 58.02 -14.81 21.30
C ALA A 756 59.51 -14.53 21.26
N ALA A 757 60.07 -14.22 20.11
CA ALA A 757 61.48 -13.90 19.94
C ALA A 757 61.88 -12.50 20.44
N ASP A 758 60.94 -11.52 20.45
CA ASP A 758 61.15 -10.17 21.07
C ASP A 758 61.14 -10.29 22.58
N VAL A 759 62.25 -10.74 23.15
CA VAL A 759 62.33 -11.02 24.58
C VAL A 759 62.54 -9.77 25.43
N ASN A 760 62.90 -8.64 24.83
CA ASN A 760 62.97 -7.38 25.52
C ASN A 760 61.68 -6.53 25.45
N GLY A 761 60.69 -6.97 24.67
CA GLY A 761 59.38 -6.36 24.57
C GLY A 761 59.33 -4.95 23.93
N ASN A 762 60.28 -4.64 23.03
CA ASN A 762 60.32 -3.34 22.38
C ASN A 762 59.57 -3.29 21.06
N GLY A 763 58.85 -4.35 20.69
CA GLY A 763 58.06 -4.48 19.44
C GLY A 763 58.90 -4.82 18.21
N LYS A 764 60.22 -5.08 18.37
CA LYS A 764 61.11 -5.43 17.27
C LYS A 764 62.02 -6.58 17.67
N TYR A 765 62.14 -7.55 16.78
CA TYR A 765 63.11 -8.62 17.00
C TYR A 765 64.44 -8.18 16.36
N GLU A 766 65.51 -8.12 17.23
CA GLU A 766 66.83 -7.65 16.85
C GLU A 766 67.92 -8.58 17.46
N ILE A 767 69.20 -8.33 17.10
CA ILE A 767 70.34 -9.08 17.62
C ILE A 767 70.38 -9.07 19.17
N ASN A 768 69.94 -7.98 19.80
CA ASN A 768 69.88 -7.89 21.25
C ASN A 768 68.95 -8.94 21.90
N ASP A 769 67.83 -9.26 21.25
CA ASP A 769 66.89 -10.27 21.77
C ASP A 769 67.54 -11.68 21.72
N ALA A 770 68.19 -11.99 20.63
CA ALA A 770 68.93 -13.22 20.49
C ALA A 770 70.07 -13.35 21.53
N VAL A 771 70.73 -12.22 21.87
CA VAL A 771 71.77 -12.18 22.95
C VAL A 771 71.14 -12.40 24.32
N LEU A 772 70.03 -11.76 24.60
CA LEU A 772 69.30 -11.95 25.88
C LEU A 772 68.77 -13.37 26.01
N LEU A 773 68.19 -13.94 24.97
CA LEU A 773 67.75 -15.32 24.94
C LEU A 773 68.89 -16.27 25.18
N GLN A 774 70.07 -16.06 24.58
CA GLN A 774 71.28 -16.86 24.82
C GLN A 774 71.73 -16.76 26.27
N GLN A 775 71.72 -15.54 26.85
CA GLN A 775 72.10 -15.34 28.26
C GLN A 775 71.15 -16.06 29.23
N TYR A 776 69.86 -16.06 28.94
CA TYR A 776 68.86 -16.81 29.70
C TYR A 776 69.11 -18.31 29.65
N ILE A 777 69.24 -18.89 28.46
CA ILE A 777 69.52 -20.31 28.25
C ILE A 777 70.82 -20.75 28.94
N LEU A 778 71.84 -19.90 28.97
CA LEU A 778 73.12 -20.13 29.68
C LEU A 778 73.04 -19.85 31.19
N GLY A 779 71.88 -19.50 31.73
CA GLY A 779 71.67 -19.22 33.15
C GLY A 779 72.34 -17.92 33.63
N LYS A 780 72.77 -17.04 32.73
CA LYS A 780 73.43 -15.76 33.06
C LYS A 780 72.43 -14.72 33.52
N ILE A 781 71.20 -14.80 33.04
CA ILE A 781 70.05 -14.02 33.54
C ILE A 781 68.92 -14.96 33.88
N LYS A 782 68.01 -14.60 34.81
CA LYS A 782 66.91 -15.41 35.30
C LYS A 782 65.55 -15.00 34.74
N LYS A 783 65.47 -13.87 34.08
CA LYS A 783 64.24 -13.35 33.44
C LYS A 783 64.63 -12.38 32.35
N PHE A 784 63.74 -12.28 31.36
CA PHE A 784 63.77 -11.17 30.42
C PHE A 784 63.27 -9.88 31.12
N LYS A 785 63.55 -8.73 30.57
CA LYS A 785 63.11 -7.45 31.17
C LYS A 785 61.63 -7.21 30.92
#